data_03eb0b0748d63cd1e8421cdd0c900d49
#
_entry.id   03eb0b0748d63cd1e8421cdd0c900d49
#
_cell.length_a   1.000
_cell.length_b   1.000
_cell.length_c   1.000
_cell.angle_alpha   90.00
_cell.angle_beta   90.00
_cell.angle_gamma   90.00
#
_symmetry.space_group_name_H-M   'P 1'
#
loop_
_entity.id
_entity.type
_entity.pdbx_description
1 polymer ?
#
loop_
_entity_poly.entity_id
_entity_poly.type
_entity_poly.pdbx_seq_one_letter_code
_entity_poly.pdbx_strand_id
1 'polypeptide(L)'
;MKKFHLALSLCAVFCLSAQADEKSSATDASKSKDSNTQSLGVIEVTSDSSTPSTVDDVKINTRNATLVKDVFRDIPGVYVGGTNGMNQKIYMRGVSDRGLNITIDGAKQNGNTFHHNADLLIDPDLIKAVEVDVGARSVVNGSGALGGSVAFKTVDASDLLEEGQDIGAKLKVGYTSNNEGYSQSAMLYGRAFDSLDMLAAFKHYGYGFGESGNGKPTGGDGNDINYLLKAGYSFLDFHKISLSTEHMQYKGLYPLRPEFGSWLNGQLDNRKYERDTHTIKYTYNPSDLLELDITGYYTKHQRIGSTSTNVKWGVETKGGKIGAKSKFETGDLAHTLRYGFDYYRSENYVKPGNLRPEKVDNYSFYIEDAMRYGGLTVTPGVRYERHELKTYNGRGANISSYKYKFNEVSPALALDYEIGAGFGAFASYARVFRGPNVMESMMAAGTSRGRPLSWMANENLKATTGNAYEIGGRYKSDLAENSSVSLTAKYFRTEYKNLIVDNNAAGGIVGCPGGAQGTLCRANAGGADIDGVELFARLILDDLSLAAGYTHQHVEYKDRVRSGSDYLSSNIIGYRDYGDKYTFNAEYAISAADLLLGYNLLFFNSKNVASTNSDEKTKVPSYAVHDLYVTYAPDSGRFKGLEINAGVYNLFDKAYASHSQRSADFTGDSNAIDWEPGRNFKLSVAYKF
;
A
#
# COMPACT_ATOMS: atom_id res chain seq x y z
N MET A 1 -30.18 -13.05 1.66
CA MET A 1 -31.11 -12.88 2.77
C MET A 1 -30.67 -13.54 4.09
N LYS A 2 -30.11 -14.75 4.13
CA LYS A 2 -29.68 -15.38 5.42
C LYS A 2 -28.43 -14.73 6.09
N LYS A 3 -27.65 -13.93 5.40
CA LYS A 3 -26.48 -13.20 5.96
C LYS A 3 -26.82 -11.82 6.54
N PHE A 4 -28.00 -11.31 6.21
CA PHE A 4 -28.48 -10.01 6.72
C PHE A 4 -29.04 -10.08 8.16
N HIS A 5 -29.52 -11.26 8.58
CA HIS A 5 -30.07 -11.45 9.91
C HIS A 5 -29.01 -11.56 11.03
N LEU A 6 -27.76 -11.90 10.69
CA LEU A 6 -26.69 -12.01 11.69
C LEU A 6 -26.15 -10.62 12.09
N ALA A 7 -26.12 -9.67 11.16
CA ALA A 7 -25.68 -8.30 11.44
C ALA A 7 -26.74 -7.51 12.26
N LEU A 8 -28.05 -7.75 12.03
CA LEU A 8 -29.10 -7.14 12.83
C LEU A 8 -29.17 -7.73 14.26
N SER A 9 -28.84 -8.99 14.45
CA SER A 9 -28.83 -9.62 15.78
C SER A 9 -27.69 -9.11 16.67
N LEU A 10 -26.55 -8.69 16.12
CA LEU A 10 -25.51 -8.03 16.91
C LEU A 10 -25.89 -6.61 17.33
N CYS A 11 -26.63 -5.87 16.50
CA CYS A 11 -27.15 -4.53 16.86
C CYS A 11 -28.18 -4.59 18.00
N ALA A 12 -28.97 -5.67 18.10
CA ALA A 12 -29.98 -5.82 19.15
C ALA A 12 -29.38 -6.10 20.54
N VAL A 13 -28.20 -6.70 20.63
CA VAL A 13 -27.52 -6.96 21.90
C VAL A 13 -26.91 -5.68 22.49
N PHE A 14 -26.52 -4.71 21.65
CA PHE A 14 -25.98 -3.42 22.10
C PHE A 14 -27.05 -2.45 22.66
N CYS A 15 -28.29 -2.54 22.19
CA CYS A 15 -29.36 -1.65 22.65
C CYS A 15 -30.00 -2.04 24.01
N LEU A 16 -29.69 -3.22 24.56
CA LEU A 16 -30.33 -3.70 25.79
C LEU A 16 -29.52 -3.49 27.07
N SER A 17 -28.28 -2.95 26.99
CA SER A 17 -27.43 -2.71 28.17
C SER A 17 -27.29 -1.23 28.58
N ALA A 18 -27.97 -0.32 27.91
CA ALA A 18 -27.86 1.13 28.17
C ALA A 18 -28.90 1.68 29.16
N GLN A 19 -29.52 0.87 29.99
CA GLN A 19 -30.41 1.34 31.07
C GLN A 19 -30.01 0.69 32.40
N ALA A 20 -29.03 1.28 33.10
CA ALA A 20 -28.95 1.25 34.57
C ALA A 20 -27.79 2.14 35.07
N ASP A 21 -28.20 3.12 35.88
CA ASP A 21 -27.54 3.76 36.99
C ASP A 21 -26.65 4.97 36.80
N GLU A 22 -27.30 6.15 36.89
CA GLU A 22 -26.71 7.34 37.52
C GLU A 22 -26.44 7.08 39.01
N LYS A 23 -25.18 7.22 39.45
CA LYS A 23 -24.86 7.83 40.76
C LYS A 23 -23.39 8.22 40.85
N SER A 24 -23.24 9.50 41.23
CA SER A 24 -22.09 10.29 41.56
C SER A 24 -21.07 9.69 42.52
N SER A 25 -19.77 9.98 42.32
CA SER A 25 -18.97 10.60 43.37
C SER A 25 -17.68 11.19 42.81
N ALA A 26 -17.46 12.47 43.13
CA ALA A 26 -16.26 13.22 42.86
C ALA A 26 -15.16 12.84 43.85
N THR A 27 -13.93 12.73 43.39
CA THR A 27 -12.73 13.09 44.16
C THR A 27 -11.58 13.52 43.24
N ASP A 28 -10.99 14.65 43.61
CA ASP A 28 -9.85 15.33 43.01
C ASP A 28 -8.60 14.50 42.86
N ALA A 29 -7.90 14.65 41.72
CA ALA A 29 -6.43 14.67 41.71
C ALA A 29 -5.89 15.35 40.42
N SER A 30 -5.37 16.52 40.64
CA SER A 30 -4.27 17.27 39.99
C SER A 30 -3.96 17.03 38.50
N LYS A 31 -4.36 18.00 37.70
CA LYS A 31 -3.76 18.73 36.57
C LYS A 31 -2.39 18.24 36.06
N SER A 32 -2.40 17.67 34.86
CA SER A 32 -1.51 18.10 33.80
C SER A 32 -2.34 18.60 32.62
N LYS A 33 -2.15 19.87 32.27
CA LYS A 33 -2.77 20.50 31.10
C LYS A 33 -2.04 19.99 29.86
N ASP A 34 -2.60 19.01 29.17
CA ASP A 34 -2.41 18.86 27.74
C ASP A 34 -3.68 19.37 27.07
N SER A 35 -3.52 20.51 26.39
CA SER A 35 -4.54 21.13 25.60
C SER A 35 -4.81 20.25 24.37
N ASN A 36 -5.86 19.42 24.45
CA ASN A 36 -6.43 18.73 23.30
C ASN A 36 -7.23 19.74 22.47
N THR A 37 -6.55 20.65 21.81
CA THR A 37 -7.08 21.26 20.60
C THR A 37 -6.97 20.17 19.52
N GLN A 38 -8.10 19.60 19.10
CA GLN A 38 -8.17 18.96 17.79
C GLN A 38 -8.01 20.08 16.75
N SER A 39 -6.76 20.54 16.57
CA SER A 39 -6.42 21.29 15.37
C SER A 39 -6.69 20.32 14.20
N LEU A 40 -7.37 20.78 13.18
CA LEU A 40 -7.42 20.15 11.86
C LEU A 40 -6.00 19.70 11.55
N GLY A 41 -5.74 18.39 11.64
CA GLY A 41 -4.46 17.80 11.94
C GLY A 41 -3.31 18.36 11.10
N VAL A 42 -2.50 19.17 11.71
CA VAL A 42 -1.15 19.39 11.25
C VAL A 42 -0.46 18.03 11.29
N ILE A 43 -0.33 17.40 10.14
CA ILE A 43 0.46 16.17 10.01
C ILE A 43 1.87 16.54 10.41
N GLU A 44 2.25 16.24 11.64
CA GLU A 44 3.63 16.25 12.04
C GLU A 44 4.33 15.17 11.22
N VAL A 45 4.86 15.55 10.07
CA VAL A 45 5.94 14.80 9.47
C VAL A 45 7.11 14.96 10.41
N THR A 46 7.20 14.08 11.39
CA THR A 46 8.42 13.92 12.14
C THR A 46 9.50 13.67 11.10
N SER A 47 10.32 14.68 10.86
CA SER A 47 11.36 14.68 9.83
C SER A 47 12.56 13.83 10.23
N ASP A 48 12.32 12.76 10.96
CA ASP A 48 13.32 11.74 11.16
C ASP A 48 13.39 10.95 9.85
N SER A 49 14.49 11.13 9.13
CA SER A 49 14.75 10.47 7.85
C SER A 49 14.78 8.94 7.98
N SER A 50 14.83 8.41 9.17
CA SER A 50 14.74 7.00 9.51
C SER A 50 13.30 6.53 9.71
N THR A 51 12.34 7.44 9.89
CA THR A 51 10.93 7.07 10.10
C THR A 51 10.16 6.92 8.79
N PRO A 52 9.24 5.95 8.70
CA PRO A 52 8.31 5.83 7.59
C PRO A 52 7.47 7.11 7.42
N SER A 53 7.18 7.49 6.17
CA SER A 53 6.19 8.54 5.92
C SER A 53 4.82 8.02 6.31
N THR A 54 4.06 8.79 7.09
CA THR A 54 2.71 8.41 7.52
C THR A 54 1.67 9.26 6.79
N VAL A 55 0.61 8.62 6.30
CA VAL A 55 -0.62 9.27 5.84
C VAL A 55 -1.73 8.87 6.79
N ASP A 56 -2.32 9.84 7.47
CA ASP A 56 -3.40 9.63 8.43
C ASP A 56 -4.80 9.71 7.78
N ASP A 57 -5.83 9.39 8.55
CA ASP A 57 -7.22 9.42 8.12
C ASP A 57 -7.71 10.86 7.83
N VAL A 58 -7.19 11.88 8.52
CA VAL A 58 -7.53 13.29 8.26
C VAL A 58 -7.15 13.63 6.83
N LYS A 59 -5.91 13.32 6.41
CA LYS A 59 -5.45 13.56 5.05
C LYS A 59 -6.19 12.72 4.00
N ILE A 60 -6.56 11.48 4.34
CA ILE A 60 -7.36 10.60 3.49
C ILE A 60 -8.76 11.19 3.28
N ASN A 61 -9.39 11.67 4.34
CA ASN A 61 -10.74 12.23 4.32
C ASN A 61 -10.79 13.59 3.62
N THR A 62 -9.88 14.53 3.93
CA THR A 62 -9.84 15.86 3.31
C THR A 62 -9.64 15.78 1.79
N ARG A 63 -8.91 14.77 1.32
CA ARG A 63 -8.75 14.49 -0.12
C ARG A 63 -9.94 13.78 -0.74
N ASN A 64 -10.93 13.42 0.06
CA ASN A 64 -12.07 12.62 -0.40
C ASN A 64 -11.61 11.39 -1.20
N ALA A 65 -10.61 10.66 -0.64
CA ALA A 65 -9.93 9.57 -1.30
C ALA A 65 -10.92 8.42 -1.57
N THR A 66 -11.02 7.99 -2.81
CA THR A 66 -11.85 6.86 -3.25
C THR A 66 -11.02 5.67 -3.70
N LEU A 67 -9.76 5.91 -4.05
CA LEU A 67 -8.82 4.93 -4.56
C LEU A 67 -7.48 5.05 -3.84
N VAL A 68 -6.70 3.97 -3.85
CA VAL A 68 -5.35 3.91 -3.24
C VAL A 68 -4.43 5.01 -3.80
N LYS A 69 -4.55 5.37 -5.08
CA LYS A 69 -3.75 6.45 -5.69
C LYS A 69 -3.98 7.81 -5.03
N ASP A 70 -5.19 8.08 -4.51
CA ASP A 70 -5.51 9.33 -3.83
C ASP A 70 -4.74 9.43 -2.50
N VAL A 71 -4.49 8.29 -1.84
CA VAL A 71 -3.75 8.20 -0.57
C VAL A 71 -2.26 8.54 -0.76
N PHE A 72 -1.62 8.04 -1.83
CA PHE A 72 -0.16 8.15 -2.03
C PHE A 72 0.27 9.30 -2.93
N ARG A 73 -0.62 10.18 -3.32
CA ARG A 73 -0.42 11.16 -4.39
C ARG A 73 0.84 12.03 -4.23
N ASP A 74 1.12 12.49 -3.04
CA ASP A 74 2.21 13.44 -2.71
C ASP A 74 3.43 12.80 -2.06
N ILE A 75 3.44 11.48 -1.85
CA ILE A 75 4.60 10.83 -1.25
C ILE A 75 5.73 10.74 -2.27
N PRO A 76 6.93 11.29 -1.98
CA PRO A 76 8.09 11.15 -2.84
C PRO A 76 8.46 9.68 -3.04
N GLY A 77 8.88 9.32 -4.25
CA GLY A 77 9.30 7.96 -4.59
C GLY A 77 8.18 6.92 -4.67
N VAL A 78 6.92 7.30 -4.38
CA VAL A 78 5.75 6.42 -4.49
C VAL A 78 4.88 6.82 -5.68
N TYR A 79 4.44 5.83 -6.44
CA TYR A 79 3.59 5.98 -7.62
C TYR A 79 2.50 4.92 -7.58
N VAL A 80 1.30 5.25 -8.04
CA VAL A 80 0.20 4.27 -8.16
C VAL A 80 -0.38 4.36 -9.56
N GLY A 81 -0.31 3.24 -10.28
CA GLY A 81 -0.92 3.10 -11.61
C GLY A 81 -2.26 2.39 -11.53
N GLY A 82 -3.10 2.62 -12.52
CA GLY A 82 -4.43 2.03 -12.64
C GLY A 82 -5.55 3.00 -12.32
N THR A 83 -6.64 2.89 -13.07
CA THR A 83 -7.78 3.82 -13.04
C THR A 83 -8.99 3.27 -12.28
N ASN A 84 -8.95 2.02 -11.85
CA ASN A 84 -10.00 1.39 -11.05
C ASN A 84 -9.40 0.50 -9.95
N GLY A 85 -10.20 0.14 -8.94
CA GLY A 85 -9.75 -0.65 -7.80
C GLY A 85 -9.17 -2.02 -8.16
N MET A 86 -9.53 -2.59 -9.33
CA MET A 86 -9.03 -3.90 -9.75
C MET A 86 -7.63 -3.87 -10.38
N ASN A 87 -7.13 -2.70 -10.82
CA ASN A 87 -5.85 -2.59 -11.51
C ASN A 87 -4.82 -1.67 -10.85
N GLN A 88 -5.12 -1.12 -9.68
CA GLN A 88 -4.18 -0.24 -8.97
C GLN A 88 -2.96 -1.00 -8.45
N LYS A 89 -1.78 -0.55 -8.83
CA LYS A 89 -0.49 -1.10 -8.39
C LYS A 89 0.36 -0.01 -7.79
N ILE A 90 0.90 -0.30 -6.60
CA ILE A 90 1.84 0.59 -5.91
C ILE A 90 3.23 0.29 -6.44
N TYR A 91 3.98 1.33 -6.71
CA TYR A 91 5.39 1.27 -7.07
C TYR A 91 6.19 2.17 -6.13
N MET A 92 7.31 1.68 -5.66
CA MET A 92 8.27 2.46 -4.90
C MET A 92 9.61 2.45 -5.62
N ARG A 93 10.12 3.63 -5.97
CA ARG A 93 11.37 3.79 -6.72
C ARG A 93 11.43 2.81 -7.90
N GLY A 94 10.33 2.72 -8.66
CA GLY A 94 10.21 1.83 -9.81
C GLY A 94 9.89 0.37 -9.51
N VAL A 95 10.07 -0.10 -8.29
CA VAL A 95 9.75 -1.49 -7.90
C VAL A 95 8.25 -1.62 -7.67
N SER A 96 7.61 -2.59 -8.36
CA SER A 96 6.18 -2.83 -8.22
C SER A 96 5.79 -3.45 -6.87
N ASP A 97 4.48 -3.44 -6.57
CA ASP A 97 3.85 -4.04 -5.39
C ASP A 97 4.35 -5.45 -5.05
N ARG A 98 4.73 -6.26 -6.05
CA ARG A 98 5.29 -7.60 -5.84
C ARG A 98 6.69 -7.63 -5.24
N GLY A 99 7.43 -6.55 -5.35
CA GLY A 99 8.71 -6.33 -4.70
C GLY A 99 8.61 -5.46 -3.45
N LEU A 100 7.40 -5.24 -2.91
CA LEU A 100 7.16 -4.52 -1.68
C LEU A 100 6.65 -5.46 -0.59
N ASN A 101 6.90 -5.13 0.67
CA ASN A 101 6.22 -5.78 1.78
C ASN A 101 4.98 -4.98 2.16
N ILE A 102 3.80 -5.44 1.74
CA ILE A 102 2.52 -4.78 2.01
C ILE A 102 1.79 -5.56 3.10
N THR A 103 1.31 -4.86 4.12
CA THR A 103 0.56 -5.45 5.22
C THR A 103 -0.71 -4.64 5.54
N ILE A 104 -1.75 -5.31 6.02
CA ILE A 104 -2.94 -4.69 6.62
C ILE A 104 -3.08 -5.25 8.03
N ASP A 105 -3.06 -4.38 9.05
CA ASP A 105 -3.04 -4.75 10.47
C ASP A 105 -1.99 -5.84 10.79
N GLY A 106 -0.82 -5.78 10.12
CA GLY A 106 0.27 -6.74 10.25
C GLY A 106 0.13 -8.02 9.41
N ALA A 107 -1.02 -8.27 8.78
CA ALA A 107 -1.22 -9.40 7.88
C ALA A 107 -0.62 -9.14 6.50
N LYS A 108 0.31 -9.98 6.07
CA LYS A 108 0.97 -9.88 4.76
C LYS A 108 -0.03 -10.05 3.61
N GLN A 109 0.00 -9.13 2.66
CA GLN A 109 -0.83 -9.15 1.47
C GLN A 109 -0.06 -9.72 0.27
N ASN A 110 -0.26 -10.99 -0.02
CA ASN A 110 0.32 -11.69 -1.17
C ASN A 110 -0.78 -12.00 -2.19
N GLY A 111 -1.20 -10.98 -2.95
CA GLY A 111 -2.33 -11.09 -3.86
C GLY A 111 -2.00 -11.64 -5.26
N ASN A 112 -0.85 -12.24 -5.49
CA ASN A 112 -0.32 -12.71 -6.79
C ASN A 112 -1.25 -13.67 -7.56
N THR A 113 -2.53 -13.31 -7.70
CA THR A 113 -3.53 -14.15 -8.39
C THR A 113 -3.36 -14.13 -9.90
N PHE A 114 -3.06 -12.98 -10.45
CA PHE A 114 -2.87 -12.79 -11.89
C PHE A 114 -2.21 -11.45 -12.18
N HIS A 115 -1.28 -11.39 -13.14
CA HIS A 115 -0.49 -10.19 -13.43
C HIS A 115 -1.30 -9.01 -13.99
N HIS A 116 -2.54 -9.23 -14.43
CA HIS A 116 -3.44 -8.17 -14.92
C HIS A 116 -4.30 -7.54 -13.83
N ASN A 117 -4.17 -7.95 -12.57
CA ASN A 117 -4.94 -7.43 -11.47
C ASN A 117 -4.04 -6.76 -10.42
N ALA A 118 -4.62 -5.89 -9.62
CA ALA A 118 -4.00 -5.42 -8.41
C ALA A 118 -3.74 -6.58 -7.44
N ASP A 119 -2.66 -6.50 -6.69
CA ASP A 119 -2.38 -7.44 -5.62
C ASP A 119 -2.93 -6.94 -4.28
N LEU A 120 -3.36 -5.68 -4.21
CA LEU A 120 -3.96 -5.06 -3.04
C LEU A 120 -5.37 -4.54 -3.37
N LEU A 121 -6.34 -4.97 -2.57
CA LEU A 121 -7.66 -4.37 -2.49
C LEU A 121 -7.79 -3.72 -1.12
N ILE A 122 -8.06 -2.43 -1.06
CA ILE A 122 -8.25 -1.71 0.20
C ILE A 122 -9.19 -0.54 0.01
N ASP A 123 -9.94 -0.22 1.07
CA ASP A 123 -10.86 0.91 1.11
C ASP A 123 -10.28 2.04 1.95
N PRO A 124 -10.05 3.23 1.37
CA PRO A 124 -9.55 4.37 2.11
C PRO A 124 -10.37 4.77 3.33
N ASP A 125 -11.70 4.61 3.31
CA ASP A 125 -12.57 4.98 4.45
C ASP A 125 -12.38 4.09 5.70
N LEU A 126 -11.76 2.91 5.56
CA LEU A 126 -11.47 2.00 6.67
C LEU A 126 -10.06 2.15 7.21
N ILE A 127 -9.25 3.07 6.67
CA ILE A 127 -7.85 3.26 7.05
C ILE A 127 -7.74 4.42 8.03
N LYS A 128 -7.05 4.20 9.16
CA LYS A 128 -6.65 5.28 10.08
C LYS A 128 -5.26 5.82 9.79
N ALA A 129 -4.36 4.98 9.28
CA ALA A 129 -3.00 5.39 8.94
C ALA A 129 -2.38 4.45 7.90
N VAL A 130 -1.50 5.00 7.08
CA VAL A 130 -0.62 4.24 6.20
C VAL A 130 0.81 4.63 6.48
N GLU A 131 1.62 3.69 6.93
CA GLU A 131 3.06 3.87 7.12
C GLU A 131 3.78 3.41 5.86
N VAL A 132 4.60 4.27 5.30
CA VAL A 132 5.32 4.04 4.06
C VAL A 132 6.82 4.19 4.30
N ASP A 133 7.57 3.12 4.15
CA ASP A 133 9.03 3.17 4.18
C ASP A 133 9.57 2.92 2.77
N VAL A 134 9.97 4.01 2.11
CA VAL A 134 10.49 3.99 0.75
C VAL A 134 11.97 3.64 0.77
N GLY A 135 12.31 2.56 0.08
CA GLY A 135 13.67 1.99 0.08
C GLY A 135 13.83 0.88 1.14
N ALA A 136 15.04 0.40 1.29
CA ALA A 136 15.35 -0.73 2.18
C ALA A 136 16.42 -0.31 3.18
N ARG A 137 16.03 0.47 4.20
CA ARG A 137 16.97 1.00 5.20
C ARG A 137 17.04 0.18 6.48
N SER A 138 15.98 -0.59 6.76
CA SER A 138 15.81 -1.34 8.01
C SER A 138 15.51 -2.80 7.71
N VAL A 139 16.08 -3.70 8.50
CA VAL A 139 15.81 -5.14 8.43
C VAL A 139 14.43 -5.52 8.98
N VAL A 140 13.76 -4.60 9.67
CA VAL A 140 12.42 -4.78 10.26
C VAL A 140 11.33 -4.74 9.17
N ASN A 141 11.58 -4.15 8.00
CA ASN A 141 10.63 -3.96 6.90
C ASN A 141 10.00 -5.25 6.35
N GLY A 142 10.51 -6.40 6.78
CA GLY A 142 9.95 -7.70 6.47
C GLY A 142 10.47 -8.33 5.19
N SER A 143 10.07 -9.58 4.96
CA SER A 143 10.51 -10.39 3.84
C SER A 143 10.00 -9.86 2.50
N GLY A 144 10.87 -9.84 1.50
CA GLY A 144 10.55 -9.48 0.12
C GLY A 144 10.49 -7.98 -0.16
N ALA A 145 10.93 -7.13 0.78
CA ALA A 145 10.94 -5.67 0.66
C ALA A 145 12.11 -5.18 -0.21
N LEU A 146 12.06 -5.44 -1.52
CA LEU A 146 13.09 -4.95 -2.47
C LEU A 146 13.05 -3.43 -2.62
N GLY A 147 11.84 -2.84 -2.71
CA GLY A 147 11.61 -1.41 -2.88
C GLY A 147 11.16 -0.69 -1.61
N GLY A 148 10.85 -1.42 -0.54
CA GLY A 148 10.34 -0.86 0.70
C GLY A 148 9.11 -1.59 1.24
N SER A 149 8.41 -0.94 2.18
CA SER A 149 7.22 -1.50 2.81
C SER A 149 6.07 -0.51 2.91
N VAL A 150 4.85 -1.03 2.94
CA VAL A 150 3.61 -0.30 3.20
C VAL A 150 2.81 -1.04 4.26
N ALA A 151 2.54 -0.37 5.37
CA ALA A 151 1.71 -0.91 6.43
C ALA A 151 0.42 -0.08 6.55
N PHE A 152 -0.69 -0.67 6.15
CA PHE A 152 -2.02 -0.11 6.38
C PHE A 152 -2.50 -0.49 7.76
N LYS A 153 -3.01 0.49 8.48
CA LYS A 153 -3.68 0.31 9.77
C LYS A 153 -5.15 0.69 9.60
N THR A 154 -6.04 -0.24 9.88
CA THR A 154 -7.48 0.03 9.83
C THR A 154 -7.95 0.67 11.13
N VAL A 155 -9.08 1.38 11.10
CA VAL A 155 -9.65 2.07 12.25
C VAL A 155 -9.98 1.09 13.39
N ASP A 156 -9.80 1.55 14.63
CA ASP A 156 -10.21 0.86 15.86
C ASP A 156 -11.32 1.67 16.56
N ALA A 157 -12.05 1.09 17.49
CA ALA A 157 -13.07 1.81 18.26
C ALA A 157 -12.46 2.99 19.03
N SER A 158 -11.27 2.80 19.61
CA SER A 158 -10.54 3.83 20.34
C SER A 158 -10.13 5.06 19.50
N ASP A 159 -10.03 4.91 18.17
CA ASP A 159 -9.70 6.03 17.26
C ASP A 159 -10.93 6.92 17.01
N LEU A 160 -12.13 6.40 17.28
CA LEU A 160 -13.39 7.05 16.97
C LEU A 160 -14.14 7.55 18.22
N LEU A 161 -13.93 6.91 19.39
CA LEU A 161 -14.55 7.31 20.65
C LEU A 161 -13.97 8.64 21.14
N GLU A 162 -14.82 9.54 21.59
CA GLU A 162 -14.43 10.75 22.31
C GLU A 162 -14.17 10.44 23.79
N GLU A 163 -13.52 11.35 24.49
CA GLU A 163 -13.29 11.23 25.92
C GLU A 163 -14.64 11.14 26.69
N GLY A 164 -14.80 10.08 27.48
CA GLY A 164 -16.04 9.80 28.22
C GLY A 164 -17.18 9.21 27.36
N GLN A 165 -16.94 8.88 26.10
CA GLN A 165 -17.90 8.23 25.24
C GLN A 165 -17.72 6.70 25.25
N ASP A 166 -18.77 5.96 25.61
CA ASP A 166 -18.73 4.48 25.61
C ASP A 166 -19.24 3.86 24.31
N ILE A 167 -20.09 4.57 23.56
CA ILE A 167 -20.65 4.10 22.30
C ILE A 167 -20.79 5.26 21.32
N GLY A 168 -20.54 5.00 20.07
CA GLY A 168 -20.73 5.98 19.00
C GLY A 168 -21.03 5.33 17.67
N ALA A 169 -21.45 6.15 16.73
CA ALA A 169 -21.69 5.76 15.35
C ALA A 169 -21.19 6.85 14.40
N LYS A 170 -20.70 6.44 13.22
CA LYS A 170 -20.36 7.35 12.11
C LYS A 170 -21.10 6.91 10.86
N LEU A 171 -21.84 7.82 10.26
CA LEU A 171 -22.48 7.62 8.96
C LEU A 171 -21.80 8.53 7.94
N LYS A 172 -21.55 8.03 6.73
CA LYS A 172 -20.95 8.82 5.64
C LYS A 172 -21.63 8.47 4.33
N VAL A 173 -21.97 9.49 3.55
CA VAL A 173 -22.44 9.38 2.16
C VAL A 173 -21.50 10.17 1.26
N GLY A 174 -21.31 9.70 0.04
CA GLY A 174 -20.43 10.37 -0.92
C GLY A 174 -20.95 10.26 -2.35
N TYR A 175 -20.56 11.24 -3.17
CA TYR A 175 -20.85 11.30 -4.59
C TYR A 175 -19.61 11.71 -5.39
N THR A 176 -19.44 11.11 -6.56
CA THR A 176 -18.40 11.43 -7.54
C THR A 176 -19.02 11.62 -8.92
N SER A 177 -18.84 12.79 -9.53
CA SER A 177 -19.56 13.13 -10.76
C SER A 177 -19.02 12.44 -12.01
N ASN A 178 -17.71 12.18 -12.09
CA ASN A 178 -17.09 11.67 -13.31
C ASN A 178 -17.60 10.26 -13.70
N ASN A 179 -17.84 9.42 -12.71
CA ASN A 179 -18.31 8.04 -12.90
C ASN A 179 -19.69 7.80 -12.25
N GLU A 180 -20.44 8.88 -11.98
CA GLU A 180 -21.74 8.84 -11.32
C GLU A 180 -21.74 7.97 -10.04
N GLY A 181 -20.59 7.98 -9.35
CA GLY A 181 -20.37 7.11 -8.20
C GLY A 181 -21.06 7.61 -6.94
N TYR A 182 -21.63 6.69 -6.17
CA TYR A 182 -22.23 6.98 -4.87
C TYR A 182 -21.76 5.98 -3.82
N SER A 183 -21.39 6.47 -2.66
CA SER A 183 -20.96 5.65 -1.53
C SER A 183 -21.82 5.87 -0.31
N GLN A 184 -21.97 4.81 0.49
CA GLN A 184 -22.60 4.83 1.79
C GLN A 184 -21.76 4.00 2.73
N SER A 185 -21.43 4.55 3.89
CA SER A 185 -20.76 3.80 4.94
C SER A 185 -21.40 4.06 6.29
N ALA A 186 -21.32 3.04 7.15
CA ALA A 186 -21.78 3.11 8.53
C ALA A 186 -20.75 2.40 9.41
N MET A 187 -20.40 3.03 10.53
CA MET A 187 -19.56 2.46 11.57
C MET A 187 -20.30 2.53 12.89
N LEU A 188 -20.29 1.44 13.63
CA LEU A 188 -20.75 1.36 15.01
C LEU A 188 -19.56 0.92 15.87
N TYR A 189 -19.29 1.65 16.92
CA TYR A 189 -18.13 1.39 17.77
C TYR A 189 -18.46 1.67 19.24
N GLY A 190 -17.73 1.01 20.12
CA GLY A 190 -17.96 1.21 21.55
C GLY A 190 -16.90 0.53 22.39
N ARG A 191 -16.93 0.91 23.68
CA ARG A 191 -16.14 0.33 24.76
C ARG A 191 -17.07 -0.20 25.83
N ALA A 192 -16.87 -1.43 26.23
CA ALA A 192 -17.60 -2.06 27.34
C ALA A 192 -16.61 -2.43 28.46
N PHE A 193 -17.04 -2.17 29.70
CA PHE A 193 -16.26 -2.51 30.91
C PHE A 193 -14.84 -1.87 30.89
N ASP A 194 -14.65 -0.70 30.29
CA ASP A 194 -13.38 0.03 30.12
C ASP A 194 -12.24 -0.77 29.45
N SER A 195 -12.50 -2.01 29.07
CA SER A 195 -11.47 -2.95 28.62
C SER A 195 -11.77 -3.63 27.29
N LEU A 196 -13.03 -3.65 26.83
CA LEU A 196 -13.45 -4.32 25.61
C LEU A 196 -13.87 -3.30 24.54
N ASP A 197 -12.99 -3.03 23.60
CA ASP A 197 -13.26 -2.20 22.43
C ASP A 197 -13.88 -3.05 21.31
N MET A 198 -14.93 -2.54 20.65
CA MET A 198 -15.59 -3.21 19.53
C MET A 198 -15.90 -2.21 18.41
N LEU A 199 -15.70 -2.65 17.16
CA LEU A 199 -16.02 -1.90 15.96
C LEU A 199 -16.68 -2.80 14.93
N ALA A 200 -17.74 -2.30 14.30
CA ALA A 200 -18.34 -2.87 13.09
C ALA A 200 -18.49 -1.76 12.04
N ALA A 201 -17.87 -1.94 10.87
CA ALA A 201 -17.96 -1.01 9.76
C ALA A 201 -18.44 -1.72 8.50
N PHE A 202 -19.25 -1.01 7.72
CA PHE A 202 -19.77 -1.44 6.42
C PHE A 202 -19.69 -0.29 5.43
N LYS A 203 -19.31 -0.58 4.19
CA LYS A 203 -19.37 0.36 3.07
C LYS A 203 -19.86 -0.33 1.81
N HIS A 204 -20.68 0.42 1.07
CA HIS A 204 -21.06 0.13 -0.30
C HIS A 204 -20.67 1.31 -1.20
N TYR A 205 -20.11 1.02 -2.37
CA TYR A 205 -19.81 2.00 -3.41
C TYR A 205 -20.26 1.48 -4.75
N GLY A 206 -21.24 2.16 -5.37
CA GLY A 206 -21.72 1.90 -6.72
C GLY A 206 -21.19 2.95 -7.69
N TYR A 207 -20.79 2.55 -8.90
CA TYR A 207 -20.22 3.46 -9.90
C TYR A 207 -20.36 2.91 -11.32
N GLY A 208 -20.43 3.83 -12.28
CA GLY A 208 -20.34 3.55 -13.71
C GLY A 208 -18.94 3.78 -14.27
N PHE A 209 -18.82 3.64 -15.59
CA PHE A 209 -17.62 4.10 -16.29
C PHE A 209 -17.47 5.60 -16.16
N GLY A 210 -16.24 6.05 -15.92
CA GLY A 210 -15.89 7.45 -15.99
C GLY A 210 -15.50 7.88 -17.42
N GLU A 211 -15.20 9.15 -17.57
CA GLU A 211 -14.74 9.76 -18.81
C GLU A 211 -13.45 10.55 -18.56
N SER A 212 -12.49 10.42 -19.45
CA SER A 212 -11.24 11.22 -19.45
C SER A 212 -11.45 12.56 -20.10
N GLY A 213 -10.53 13.52 -19.91
CA GLY A 213 -10.63 14.86 -20.51
C GLY A 213 -10.63 14.89 -22.04
N ASN A 214 -10.43 13.77 -22.73
CA ASN A 214 -10.56 13.62 -24.19
C ASN A 214 -11.73 12.71 -24.60
N GLY A 215 -12.70 12.49 -23.72
CA GLY A 215 -13.91 11.73 -24.01
C GLY A 215 -13.71 10.21 -24.09
N LYS A 216 -12.58 9.69 -23.58
CA LYS A 216 -12.36 8.25 -23.55
C LYS A 216 -12.88 7.67 -22.24
N PRO A 217 -13.53 6.49 -22.28
CA PRO A 217 -14.03 5.87 -21.06
C PRO A 217 -12.88 5.42 -20.16
N THR A 218 -13.08 5.51 -18.85
CA THR A 218 -12.10 5.14 -17.83
C THR A 218 -12.74 4.25 -16.76
N GLY A 219 -11.91 3.53 -16.01
CA GLY A 219 -12.35 2.79 -14.84
C GLY A 219 -13.10 1.50 -15.15
N GLY A 220 -14.30 1.37 -14.62
CA GLY A 220 -15.19 0.22 -14.75
C GLY A 220 -16.59 0.59 -14.29
N ASP A 221 -17.56 -0.32 -14.52
CA ASP A 221 -18.95 -0.21 -14.07
C ASP A 221 -19.22 -1.32 -13.06
N GLY A 222 -19.50 -0.96 -11.81
CA GLY A 222 -19.63 -1.97 -10.78
C GLY A 222 -20.06 -1.48 -9.43
N ASN A 223 -19.88 -2.35 -8.46
CA ASN A 223 -20.06 -2.02 -7.07
C ASN A 223 -19.07 -2.76 -6.17
N ASP A 224 -18.70 -2.09 -5.09
CA ASP A 224 -17.80 -2.58 -4.07
C ASP A 224 -18.54 -2.71 -2.75
N ILE A 225 -18.27 -3.78 -2.04
CA ILE A 225 -18.82 -4.04 -0.71
C ILE A 225 -17.68 -4.37 0.22
N ASN A 226 -17.61 -3.66 1.34
CA ASN A 226 -16.57 -3.83 2.34
C ASN A 226 -17.19 -3.93 3.72
N TYR A 227 -16.62 -4.77 4.57
CA TYR A 227 -16.91 -4.73 6.00
C TYR A 227 -15.65 -5.02 6.82
N LEU A 228 -15.60 -4.40 7.99
CA LEU A 228 -14.55 -4.56 8.98
C LEU A 228 -15.22 -4.81 10.34
N LEU A 229 -14.80 -5.88 11.01
CA LEU A 229 -15.19 -6.19 12.38
C LEU A 229 -13.93 -6.28 13.22
N LYS A 230 -13.88 -5.56 14.33
CA LYS A 230 -12.78 -5.60 15.29
C LYS A 230 -13.28 -5.77 16.71
N ALA A 231 -12.47 -6.44 17.53
CA ALA A 231 -12.63 -6.49 18.97
C ALA A 231 -11.24 -6.45 19.61
N GLY A 232 -11.08 -5.65 20.66
CA GLY A 232 -9.85 -5.54 21.44
C GLY A 232 -10.15 -5.65 22.91
N TYR A 233 -9.48 -6.55 23.63
CA TYR A 233 -9.62 -6.72 25.06
C TYR A 233 -8.30 -6.45 25.77
N SER A 234 -8.31 -5.42 26.63
CA SER A 234 -7.18 -5.04 27.48
C SER A 234 -7.36 -5.61 28.88
N PHE A 235 -6.31 -6.17 29.49
CA PHE A 235 -6.35 -6.74 30.83
C PHE A 235 -5.00 -6.65 31.52
N LEU A 236 -5.00 -6.61 32.84
CA LEU A 236 -3.78 -6.51 33.67
C LEU A 236 -2.85 -5.38 33.22
N ASP A 237 -3.40 -4.24 32.81
CA ASP A 237 -2.74 -2.97 32.39
C ASP A 237 -1.77 -3.07 31.21
N PHE A 238 -1.11 -4.20 31.01
CA PHE A 238 -0.04 -4.36 30.02
C PHE A 238 -0.38 -5.32 28.88
N HIS A 239 -1.54 -5.96 28.91
CA HIS A 239 -1.93 -7.00 27.96
C HIS A 239 -3.09 -6.54 27.09
N LYS A 240 -3.00 -6.76 25.80
CA LYS A 240 -4.12 -6.57 24.88
C LYS A 240 -4.19 -7.70 23.86
N ILE A 241 -5.38 -8.26 23.68
CA ILE A 241 -5.69 -9.19 22.59
C ILE A 241 -6.61 -8.44 21.62
N SER A 242 -6.30 -8.44 20.33
CA SER A 242 -7.10 -7.82 19.30
C SER A 242 -7.44 -8.83 18.21
N LEU A 243 -8.68 -8.83 17.76
CA LEU A 243 -9.20 -9.62 16.66
C LEU A 243 -9.66 -8.66 15.55
N SER A 244 -9.34 -8.96 14.30
CA SER A 244 -9.83 -8.21 13.16
C SER A 244 -10.26 -9.16 12.05
N THR A 245 -11.38 -8.84 11.41
CA THR A 245 -11.87 -9.51 10.20
C THR A 245 -12.31 -8.47 9.20
N GLU A 246 -11.69 -8.47 8.04
CA GLU A 246 -12.00 -7.58 6.94
C GLU A 246 -12.34 -8.39 5.69
N HIS A 247 -13.41 -7.99 5.02
CA HIS A 247 -13.79 -8.49 3.69
C HIS A 247 -13.96 -7.33 2.73
N MET A 248 -13.35 -7.47 1.56
CA MET A 248 -13.48 -6.52 0.48
C MET A 248 -13.83 -7.23 -0.82
N GLN A 249 -14.83 -6.71 -1.54
CA GLN A 249 -15.29 -7.24 -2.81
C GLN A 249 -15.43 -6.12 -3.83
N TYR A 250 -14.82 -6.29 -4.99
CA TYR A 250 -15.12 -5.59 -6.23
C TYR A 250 -15.91 -6.50 -7.17
N LYS A 251 -17.02 -6.01 -7.74
CA LYS A 251 -17.83 -6.77 -8.69
C LYS A 251 -18.39 -5.83 -9.75
N GLY A 252 -18.17 -6.17 -11.03
CA GLY A 252 -18.69 -5.33 -12.12
C GLY A 252 -18.14 -5.70 -13.48
N LEU A 253 -18.37 -4.82 -14.42
CA LEU A 253 -17.96 -4.89 -15.80
C LEU A 253 -16.66 -4.08 -15.98
N TYR A 254 -15.60 -4.76 -16.36
CA TYR A 254 -14.27 -4.17 -16.50
C TYR A 254 -13.63 -4.58 -17.82
N PRO A 255 -12.63 -3.81 -18.30
CA PRO A 255 -11.82 -4.22 -19.44
C PRO A 255 -11.21 -5.62 -19.20
N LEU A 256 -11.14 -6.43 -20.24
CA LEU A 256 -10.59 -7.79 -20.17
C LEU A 256 -9.15 -7.81 -19.62
N ARG A 257 -8.38 -6.77 -19.90
CA ARG A 257 -7.02 -6.54 -19.40
C ARG A 257 -6.93 -5.13 -18.80
N PRO A 258 -7.42 -4.94 -17.58
CA PRO A 258 -7.58 -3.59 -17.01
C PRO A 258 -6.29 -2.79 -16.93
N GLU A 259 -5.12 -3.42 -16.83
CA GLU A 259 -3.85 -2.71 -16.75
C GLU A 259 -3.29 -2.21 -18.10
N PHE A 260 -3.88 -2.61 -19.22
CA PHE A 260 -3.46 -2.16 -20.57
C PHE A 260 -4.36 -1.08 -21.18
N GLY A 261 -5.14 -0.43 -20.36
CA GLY A 261 -6.12 0.54 -20.80
C GLY A 261 -7.52 -0.03 -20.86
N SER A 262 -8.46 0.86 -20.66
CA SER A 262 -9.86 0.52 -20.44
C SER A 262 -10.48 -0.25 -21.61
N TRP A 263 -9.93 -0.14 -22.83
CA TRP A 263 -10.65 -0.55 -24.02
C TRP A 263 -9.80 -1.27 -25.07
N LEU A 264 -8.73 -1.93 -24.66
CA LEU A 264 -7.97 -2.78 -25.59
C LEU A 264 -8.91 -3.82 -26.20
N ASN A 265 -9.17 -3.70 -27.51
CA ASN A 265 -10.08 -4.52 -28.31
C ASN A 265 -11.57 -4.43 -27.93
N GLY A 266 -12.01 -3.42 -27.17
CA GLY A 266 -13.43 -3.23 -26.81
C GLY A 266 -14.06 -4.37 -25.99
N GLN A 267 -13.26 -5.28 -25.44
CA GLN A 267 -13.75 -6.43 -24.70
C GLN A 267 -13.89 -6.10 -23.23
N LEU A 268 -15.12 -6.17 -22.74
CA LEU A 268 -15.47 -6.08 -21.34
C LEU A 268 -15.76 -7.48 -20.78
N ASP A 269 -15.49 -7.64 -19.50
CA ASP A 269 -15.69 -8.89 -18.78
C ASP A 269 -16.31 -8.64 -17.40
N ASN A 270 -17.36 -9.36 -17.08
CA ASN A 270 -18.00 -9.29 -15.76
C ASN A 270 -17.16 -10.09 -14.77
N ARG A 271 -16.58 -9.39 -13.80
CA ARG A 271 -15.60 -9.94 -12.85
C ARG A 271 -15.97 -9.67 -11.42
N LYS A 272 -15.49 -10.57 -10.58
CA LYS A 272 -15.53 -10.42 -9.14
C LYS A 272 -14.13 -10.64 -8.58
N TYR A 273 -13.72 -9.73 -7.71
CA TYR A 273 -12.46 -9.82 -6.98
C TYR A 273 -12.73 -9.67 -5.49
N GLU A 274 -12.16 -10.56 -4.69
CA GLU A 274 -12.43 -10.63 -3.25
C GLU A 274 -11.13 -10.74 -2.48
N ARG A 275 -11.08 -10.08 -1.33
CA ARG A 275 -10.05 -10.24 -0.31
C ARG A 275 -10.69 -10.47 1.04
N ASP A 276 -10.23 -11.50 1.75
CA ASP A 276 -10.51 -11.73 3.15
C ASP A 276 -9.21 -11.58 3.94
N THR A 277 -9.23 -10.86 5.06
CA THR A 277 -8.10 -10.73 5.99
C THR A 277 -8.60 -10.95 7.40
N HIS A 278 -7.99 -11.90 8.10
CA HIS A 278 -8.27 -12.18 9.50
C HIS A 278 -6.98 -12.08 10.29
N THR A 279 -7.00 -11.35 11.41
CA THR A 279 -5.84 -11.22 12.30
C THR A 279 -6.22 -11.49 13.75
N ILE A 280 -5.28 -12.07 14.48
CA ILE A 280 -5.26 -12.09 15.93
C ILE A 280 -3.93 -11.49 16.37
N LYS A 281 -3.97 -10.47 17.21
CA LYS A 281 -2.79 -9.81 17.74
C LYS A 281 -2.82 -9.86 19.27
N TYR A 282 -1.70 -10.20 19.86
CA TYR A 282 -1.44 -10.05 21.28
C TYR A 282 -0.31 -9.08 21.48
N THR A 283 -0.53 -8.06 22.32
CA THR A 283 0.45 -7.06 22.70
C THR A 283 0.71 -7.18 24.21
N TYR A 284 1.97 -7.16 24.60
CA TYR A 284 2.43 -7.11 25.97
C TYR A 284 3.46 -5.98 26.12
N ASN A 285 3.10 -4.96 26.89
CA ASN A 285 3.90 -3.75 27.03
C ASN A 285 4.01 -3.32 28.50
N PRO A 286 4.79 -4.05 29.32
CA PRO A 286 4.92 -3.77 30.75
C PRO A 286 5.87 -2.60 31.06
N SER A 287 6.80 -2.28 30.15
CA SER A 287 7.81 -1.24 30.33
C SER A 287 8.58 -0.97 29.03
N ASP A 288 9.36 0.08 29.00
CA ASP A 288 10.30 0.37 27.89
C ASP A 288 11.32 -0.76 27.63
N LEU A 289 11.61 -1.58 28.63
CA LEU A 289 12.55 -2.71 28.49
C LEU A 289 11.99 -3.84 27.61
N LEU A 290 10.65 -3.96 27.50
CA LEU A 290 10.04 -4.99 26.67
C LEU A 290 8.66 -4.56 26.18
N GLU A 291 8.56 -4.28 24.88
CA GLU A 291 7.31 -4.26 24.12
C GLU A 291 7.29 -5.52 23.25
N LEU A 292 6.27 -6.36 23.37
CA LEU A 292 6.13 -7.61 22.62
C LEU A 292 4.83 -7.61 21.81
N ASP A 293 4.92 -7.84 20.52
CA ASP A 293 3.80 -8.03 19.61
C ASP A 293 3.84 -9.44 19.01
N ILE A 294 2.74 -10.18 19.13
CA ILE A 294 2.56 -11.47 18.46
C ILE A 294 1.34 -11.35 17.55
N THR A 295 1.51 -11.56 16.27
CA THR A 295 0.43 -11.50 15.29
C THR A 295 0.31 -12.82 14.55
N GLY A 296 -0.89 -13.41 14.53
CA GLY A 296 -1.26 -14.50 13.64
C GLY A 296 -2.25 -14.00 12.60
N TYR A 297 -2.18 -14.49 11.35
CA TYR A 297 -3.07 -14.04 10.31
C TYR A 297 -3.39 -15.08 9.25
N TYR A 298 -4.53 -14.86 8.57
CA TYR A 298 -4.94 -15.52 7.36
C TYR A 298 -5.42 -14.48 6.35
N THR A 299 -4.91 -14.54 5.12
CA THR A 299 -5.39 -13.72 4.02
C THR A 299 -5.76 -14.60 2.83
N LYS A 300 -6.79 -14.18 2.10
CA LYS A 300 -7.23 -14.85 0.88
C LYS A 300 -7.55 -13.80 -0.17
N HIS A 301 -6.90 -13.89 -1.30
CA HIS A 301 -7.19 -13.12 -2.49
C HIS A 301 -7.78 -14.04 -3.53
N GLN A 302 -8.92 -13.67 -4.12
CA GLN A 302 -9.61 -14.50 -5.09
C GLN A 302 -10.17 -13.64 -6.21
N ARG A 303 -9.83 -14.01 -7.44
CA ARG A 303 -10.44 -13.51 -8.64
C ARG A 303 -11.39 -14.57 -9.20
N ILE A 304 -12.59 -14.16 -9.57
CA ILE A 304 -13.56 -15.00 -10.28
C ILE A 304 -13.67 -14.43 -11.69
N GLY A 305 -13.29 -15.23 -12.69
CA GLY A 305 -13.36 -14.87 -14.09
C GLY A 305 -14.78 -14.88 -14.62
N SER A 306 -14.90 -14.47 -15.88
CA SER A 306 -16.18 -14.25 -16.56
C SER A 306 -17.21 -15.34 -16.35
N THR A 307 -18.44 -14.93 -16.47
CA THR A 307 -19.66 -15.72 -16.31
C THR A 307 -19.70 -17.02 -17.11
N SER A 308 -18.88 -17.18 -18.16
CA SER A 308 -18.84 -18.39 -18.99
C SER A 308 -18.00 -19.51 -18.39
N THR A 309 -17.05 -19.26 -17.50
CA THR A 309 -16.14 -20.30 -17.01
C THR A 309 -16.16 -20.48 -15.49
N ASN A 310 -16.65 -19.49 -14.72
CA ASN A 310 -16.71 -19.50 -13.25
C ASN A 310 -15.39 -19.92 -12.56
N VAL A 311 -14.26 -19.74 -13.25
CA VAL A 311 -12.94 -20.15 -12.76
C VAL A 311 -12.49 -19.20 -11.67
N LYS A 312 -12.19 -19.75 -10.51
CA LYS A 312 -11.64 -19.03 -9.34
C LYS A 312 -10.13 -19.21 -9.32
N TRP A 313 -9.43 -18.10 -9.36
CA TRP A 313 -7.99 -18.03 -9.19
C TRP A 313 -7.72 -17.35 -7.86
N GLY A 314 -6.90 -17.95 -7.02
CA GLY A 314 -6.67 -17.37 -5.72
C GLY A 314 -5.31 -17.70 -5.13
N VAL A 315 -4.96 -16.92 -4.13
CA VAL A 315 -3.81 -17.13 -3.24
C VAL A 315 -4.32 -17.05 -1.80
N GLU A 316 -3.98 -18.04 -1.01
CA GLU A 316 -4.19 -18.05 0.43
C GLU A 316 -2.85 -17.93 1.13
N THR A 317 -2.76 -17.05 2.12
CA THR A 317 -1.56 -16.88 2.94
C THR A 317 -1.91 -17.03 4.40
N LYS A 318 -1.16 -17.87 5.11
CA LYS A 318 -1.22 -18.06 6.56
C LYS A 318 0.13 -17.69 7.13
N GLY A 319 0.15 -16.93 8.21
CA GLY A 319 1.41 -16.52 8.77
C GLY A 319 1.32 -16.04 10.21
N GLY A 320 2.48 -15.75 10.76
CA GLY A 320 2.61 -15.15 12.07
C GLY A 320 3.92 -14.41 12.20
N LYS A 321 3.89 -13.42 13.07
CA LYS A 321 5.03 -12.57 13.41
C LYS A 321 5.14 -12.46 14.92
N ILE A 322 6.36 -12.56 15.42
CA ILE A 322 6.73 -12.20 16.79
C ILE A 322 7.73 -11.06 16.66
N GLY A 323 7.41 -9.90 17.18
CA GLY A 323 8.28 -8.75 17.21
C GLY A 323 8.44 -8.23 18.63
N ALA A 324 9.65 -7.91 19.01
CA ALA A 324 9.94 -7.30 20.30
C ALA A 324 10.78 -6.04 20.12
N LYS A 325 10.58 -5.08 21.02
CA LYS A 325 11.35 -3.86 21.12
C LYS A 325 11.77 -3.67 22.59
N SER A 326 13.03 -3.36 22.78
CA SER A 326 13.62 -3.11 24.10
C SER A 326 14.39 -1.81 24.08
N LYS A 327 14.13 -0.90 25.03
CA LYS A 327 14.88 0.32 25.23
C LYS A 327 15.65 0.23 26.52
N PHE A 328 16.92 0.48 26.48
CA PHE A 328 17.82 0.46 27.65
C PHE A 328 19.04 1.35 27.41
N GLU A 329 19.81 1.61 28.46
CA GLU A 329 21.03 2.42 28.39
C GLU A 329 22.24 1.62 28.89
N THR A 330 23.38 1.85 28.24
CA THR A 330 24.68 1.32 28.65
C THR A 330 25.68 2.48 28.78
N GLY A 331 25.80 3.04 29.97
CA GLY A 331 26.51 4.31 30.19
C GLY A 331 25.77 5.45 29.47
N ASP A 332 26.47 6.18 28.60
CA ASP A 332 25.91 7.28 27.79
C ASP A 332 25.28 6.82 26.47
N LEU A 333 25.23 5.52 26.21
CA LEU A 333 24.70 4.95 24.98
C LEU A 333 23.28 4.47 25.20
N ALA A 334 22.30 5.11 24.53
CA ALA A 334 20.91 4.68 24.54
C ALA A 334 20.66 3.68 23.40
N HIS A 335 20.02 2.55 23.72
CA HIS A 335 19.70 1.47 22.80
C HIS A 335 18.20 1.41 22.52
N THR A 336 17.85 1.20 21.27
CA THR A 336 16.52 0.76 20.85
C THR A 336 16.67 -0.50 20.03
N LEU A 337 16.63 -1.64 20.70
CA LEU A 337 16.80 -2.97 20.13
C LEU A 337 15.46 -3.47 19.60
N ARG A 338 15.38 -3.83 18.30
CA ARG A 338 14.22 -4.46 17.66
C ARG A 338 14.63 -5.84 17.15
N TYR A 339 13.88 -6.85 17.51
CA TYR A 339 14.18 -8.24 17.10
C TYR A 339 12.91 -9.03 16.93
N GLY A 340 12.98 -10.09 16.11
CA GLY A 340 11.79 -10.88 15.89
C GLY A 340 11.95 -12.01 14.90
N PHE A 341 10.81 -12.66 14.68
CA PHE A 341 10.65 -13.78 13.79
C PHE A 341 9.38 -13.62 12.97
N ASP A 342 9.45 -13.90 11.67
CA ASP A 342 8.31 -13.94 10.76
C ASP A 342 8.23 -15.30 10.08
N TYR A 343 7.03 -15.84 9.95
CA TYR A 343 6.74 -17.01 9.14
C TYR A 343 5.49 -16.77 8.30
N TYR A 344 5.53 -17.17 7.04
CA TYR A 344 4.32 -17.30 6.26
C TYR A 344 4.39 -18.47 5.28
N ARG A 345 3.20 -19.00 4.98
CA ARG A 345 2.95 -19.94 3.87
C ARG A 345 1.92 -19.35 2.94
N SER A 346 2.26 -19.27 1.65
CA SER A 346 1.35 -18.88 0.58
C SER A 346 1.11 -20.06 -0.37
N GLU A 347 -0.14 -20.29 -0.73
CA GLU A 347 -0.56 -21.33 -1.67
C GLU A 347 -1.48 -20.72 -2.73
N ASN A 348 -1.23 -20.99 -4.02
CA ASN A 348 -2.16 -20.64 -5.07
C ASN A 348 -3.14 -21.77 -5.35
N TYR A 349 -4.29 -21.44 -5.94
CA TYR A 349 -5.26 -22.42 -6.40
C TYR A 349 -6.03 -21.94 -7.63
N VAL A 350 -6.55 -22.89 -8.42
CA VAL A 350 -7.49 -22.64 -9.51
C VAL A 350 -8.63 -23.65 -9.40
N LYS A 351 -9.88 -23.17 -9.33
CA LYS A 351 -11.08 -23.99 -9.18
C LYS A 351 -12.19 -23.51 -10.14
N PRO A 352 -12.90 -24.44 -10.88
CA PRO A 352 -12.59 -25.85 -11.00
C PRO A 352 -11.31 -26.08 -11.81
N GLY A 353 -10.53 -27.07 -11.46
CA GLY A 353 -9.30 -27.45 -12.16
C GLY A 353 -8.47 -28.43 -11.35
N ASN A 354 -7.62 -29.19 -12.04
CA ASN A 354 -6.73 -30.18 -11.44
C ASN A 354 -5.31 -29.67 -11.23
N LEU A 355 -5.14 -28.35 -11.15
CA LEU A 355 -3.84 -27.77 -10.87
C LEU A 355 -3.39 -28.07 -9.43
N ARG A 356 -2.17 -28.57 -9.31
CA ARG A 356 -1.54 -28.73 -8.02
C ARG A 356 -1.06 -27.34 -7.52
N PRO A 357 -1.40 -26.95 -6.29
CA PRO A 357 -1.01 -25.65 -5.78
C PRO A 357 0.50 -25.53 -5.61
N GLU A 358 1.08 -24.45 -6.10
CA GLU A 358 2.41 -24.03 -5.68
C GLU A 358 2.34 -23.57 -4.24
N LYS A 359 3.45 -23.78 -3.51
CA LYS A 359 3.54 -23.44 -2.07
C LYS A 359 4.85 -22.72 -1.81
N VAL A 360 4.77 -21.59 -1.16
CA VAL A 360 5.90 -20.86 -0.61
C VAL A 360 5.86 -20.98 0.90
N ASP A 361 6.97 -21.36 1.50
CA ASP A 361 7.25 -21.22 2.94
C ASP A 361 8.41 -20.24 3.11
N ASN A 362 8.22 -19.22 3.94
CA ASN A 362 9.27 -18.27 4.28
C ASN A 362 9.43 -18.19 5.81
N TYR A 363 10.66 -18.30 6.26
CA TYR A 363 11.07 -18.14 7.65
C TYR A 363 12.11 -17.06 7.72
N SER A 364 11.98 -16.12 8.63
CA SER A 364 12.97 -15.08 8.81
C SER A 364 13.14 -14.64 10.25
N PHE A 365 14.40 -14.37 10.62
CA PHE A 365 14.80 -13.81 11.89
C PHE A 365 15.49 -12.47 11.63
N TYR A 366 15.25 -11.50 12.48
CA TYR A 366 15.88 -10.19 12.38
C TYR A 366 16.23 -9.64 13.75
N ILE A 367 17.30 -8.85 13.76
CA ILE A 367 17.72 -8.05 14.90
C ILE A 367 18.33 -6.74 14.38
N GLU A 368 17.99 -5.63 15.02
CA GLU A 368 18.45 -4.29 14.70
C GLU A 368 18.56 -3.48 15.99
N ASP A 369 19.65 -2.75 16.20
CA ASP A 369 19.84 -1.91 17.38
C ASP A 369 20.16 -0.47 16.97
N ALA A 370 19.27 0.46 17.26
CA ALA A 370 19.53 1.89 17.12
C ALA A 370 20.25 2.39 18.38
N MET A 371 21.55 2.53 18.26
CA MET A 371 22.47 2.98 19.32
C MET A 371 22.70 4.48 19.18
N ARG A 372 22.23 5.26 20.16
CA ARG A 372 22.37 6.73 20.18
C ARG A 372 23.40 7.17 21.21
N TYR A 373 24.37 7.97 20.76
CA TYR A 373 25.33 8.68 21.60
C TYR A 373 25.38 10.15 21.19
N GLY A 374 24.92 11.03 22.08
CA GLY A 374 24.79 12.45 21.75
C GLY A 374 23.89 12.66 20.51
N GLY A 375 24.44 13.35 19.50
CA GLY A 375 23.74 13.58 18.22
C GLY A 375 23.88 12.44 17.20
N LEU A 376 24.69 11.41 17.46
CA LEU A 376 24.91 10.30 16.51
C LEU A 376 24.06 9.10 16.87
N THR A 377 23.31 8.60 15.89
CA THR A 377 22.63 7.29 15.96
C THR A 377 23.24 6.35 14.91
N VAL A 378 23.67 5.17 15.35
CA VAL A 378 24.18 4.09 14.49
C VAL A 378 23.25 2.90 14.63
N THR A 379 22.70 2.43 13.52
CA THR A 379 21.72 1.34 13.51
C THR A 379 22.22 0.17 12.66
N PRO A 380 23.03 -0.73 13.22
CA PRO A 380 23.33 -2.01 12.58
C PRO A 380 22.14 -2.95 12.69
N GLY A 381 21.91 -3.74 11.65
CA GLY A 381 20.89 -4.76 11.62
C GLY A 381 21.28 -5.94 10.75
N VAL A 382 20.70 -7.08 11.02
CA VAL A 382 20.83 -8.28 10.19
C VAL A 382 19.52 -9.05 10.14
N ARG A 383 19.17 -9.53 8.95
CA ARG A 383 18.05 -10.44 8.71
C ARG A 383 18.55 -11.71 8.06
N TYR A 384 18.14 -12.84 8.60
CA TYR A 384 18.30 -14.14 7.97
C TYR A 384 16.97 -14.59 7.40
N GLU A 385 16.96 -15.04 6.14
CA GLU A 385 15.76 -15.56 5.49
C GLU A 385 16.03 -16.93 4.90
N ARG A 386 15.07 -17.85 5.12
CA ARG A 386 14.98 -19.12 4.42
C ARG A 386 13.66 -19.17 3.66
N HIS A 387 13.77 -19.17 2.34
CA HIS A 387 12.63 -19.17 1.42
C HIS A 387 12.59 -20.49 0.66
N GLU A 388 11.46 -21.18 0.71
CA GLU A 388 11.26 -22.47 0.02
C GLU A 388 10.04 -22.34 -0.88
N LEU A 389 10.20 -22.65 -2.17
CA LEU A 389 9.12 -22.71 -3.14
C LEU A 389 8.98 -24.13 -3.66
N LYS A 390 7.81 -24.76 -3.48
CA LYS A 390 7.43 -26.03 -4.10
C LYS A 390 6.53 -25.76 -5.30
N THR A 391 6.97 -26.22 -6.46
CA THR A 391 6.26 -26.14 -7.74
C THR A 391 6.19 -27.51 -8.43
N TYR A 392 5.59 -27.56 -9.60
CA TYR A 392 5.37 -28.81 -10.30
C TYR A 392 5.66 -28.66 -11.80
N ASN A 393 6.29 -29.68 -12.37
CA ASN A 393 6.53 -29.84 -13.79
C ASN A 393 5.69 -31.01 -14.34
N GLY A 394 5.34 -30.93 -15.64
CA GLY A 394 4.70 -32.04 -16.35
C GLY A 394 3.21 -31.85 -16.63
N ARG A 395 2.62 -32.82 -17.31
CA ARG A 395 1.21 -32.83 -17.72
C ARG A 395 0.56 -34.17 -17.41
N GLY A 396 -0.73 -34.16 -17.06
CA GLY A 396 -1.51 -35.37 -16.82
C GLY A 396 -0.94 -36.23 -15.69
N ALA A 397 -0.66 -37.51 -15.98
CA ALA A 397 -0.12 -38.46 -15.00
C ALA A 397 1.40 -38.25 -14.72
N ASN A 398 2.11 -37.56 -15.60
CA ASN A 398 3.57 -37.37 -15.52
C ASN A 398 3.92 -36.01 -14.86
N ILE A 399 3.40 -35.76 -13.65
CA ILE A 399 3.68 -34.55 -12.91
C ILE A 399 4.75 -34.85 -11.87
N SER A 400 5.89 -34.19 -11.99
CA SER A 400 6.97 -34.19 -10.98
C SER A 400 6.88 -32.96 -10.08
N SER A 401 7.26 -33.10 -8.82
CA SER A 401 7.40 -31.95 -7.93
C SER A 401 8.83 -31.42 -7.94
N TYR A 402 8.96 -30.12 -7.87
CA TYR A 402 10.24 -29.42 -7.79
C TYR A 402 10.28 -28.53 -6.55
N LYS A 403 11.44 -28.43 -5.88
CA LYS A 403 11.59 -27.62 -4.68
C LYS A 403 12.84 -26.74 -4.79
N TYR A 404 12.62 -25.43 -4.74
CA TYR A 404 13.69 -24.45 -4.60
C TYR A 404 13.90 -24.13 -3.13
N LYS A 405 15.16 -23.88 -2.77
CA LYS A 405 15.53 -23.41 -1.43
C LYS A 405 16.55 -22.30 -1.57
N PHE A 406 16.25 -21.18 -0.96
CA PHE A 406 17.11 -20.02 -0.89
C PHE A 406 17.35 -19.68 0.58
N ASN A 407 18.59 -19.38 0.92
CA ASN A 407 18.97 -18.85 2.22
C ASN A 407 19.75 -17.57 1.96
N GLU A 408 19.43 -16.52 2.69
CA GLU A 408 20.09 -15.22 2.55
C GLU A 408 20.33 -14.60 3.92
N VAL A 409 21.49 -13.97 4.09
CA VAL A 409 21.80 -13.07 5.20
C VAL A 409 21.85 -11.66 4.64
N SER A 410 20.98 -10.81 5.11
CA SER A 410 20.80 -9.43 4.66
C SER A 410 21.23 -8.46 5.76
N PRO A 411 22.48 -7.97 5.76
CA PRO A 411 22.91 -6.91 6.66
C PRO A 411 22.34 -5.56 6.24
N ALA A 412 22.13 -4.67 7.24
CA ALA A 412 21.85 -3.27 7.05
C ALA A 412 22.64 -2.43 8.05
N LEU A 413 22.95 -1.21 7.67
CA LEU A 413 23.58 -0.20 8.52
C LEU A 413 22.97 1.15 8.17
N ALA A 414 22.41 1.84 9.16
CA ALA A 414 22.01 3.24 9.03
C ALA A 414 22.81 4.10 9.99
N LEU A 415 23.15 5.29 9.53
CA LEU A 415 23.83 6.35 10.29
C LEU A 415 22.94 7.58 10.24
N ASP A 416 22.70 8.20 11.35
CA ASP A 416 21.99 9.46 11.47
C ASP A 416 22.75 10.38 12.43
N TYR A 417 23.02 11.61 12.02
CA TYR A 417 23.78 12.57 12.81
C TYR A 417 23.06 13.92 12.87
N GLU A 418 22.70 14.33 14.07
CA GLU A 418 22.21 15.67 14.38
C GLU A 418 23.39 16.63 14.51
N ILE A 419 23.62 17.46 13.47
CA ILE A 419 24.74 18.39 13.39
C ILE A 419 24.56 19.57 14.34
N GLY A 420 23.30 19.93 14.62
CA GLY A 420 22.91 21.10 15.41
C GLY A 420 22.25 22.19 14.58
N ALA A 421 21.66 23.19 15.24
CA ALA A 421 20.90 24.27 14.62
C ALA A 421 19.83 23.79 13.61
N GLY A 422 19.21 22.65 13.88
CA GLY A 422 18.19 22.04 13.02
C GLY A 422 18.71 21.23 11.85
N PHE A 423 20.03 21.19 11.63
CA PHE A 423 20.63 20.37 10.55
C PHE A 423 20.93 18.95 11.01
N GLY A 424 20.65 18.01 10.12
CA GLY A 424 21.03 16.60 10.26
C GLY A 424 21.49 16.00 8.95
N ALA A 425 22.28 14.94 9.03
CA ALA A 425 22.75 14.18 7.88
C ALA A 425 22.55 12.68 8.15
N PHE A 426 22.29 11.92 7.10
CA PHE A 426 22.10 10.49 7.21
C PHE A 426 22.67 9.73 6.02
N ALA A 427 23.03 8.47 6.27
CA ALA A 427 23.43 7.52 5.24
C ALA A 427 22.96 6.13 5.60
N SER A 428 22.66 5.30 4.61
CA SER A 428 22.32 3.90 4.86
C SER A 428 22.81 2.97 3.77
N TYR A 429 23.02 1.72 4.16
CA TYR A 429 23.27 0.57 3.31
C TYR A 429 22.37 -0.58 3.74
N ALA A 430 21.77 -1.29 2.79
CA ALA A 430 21.07 -2.54 3.07
C ALA A 430 21.22 -3.54 1.93
N ARG A 431 21.38 -4.79 2.29
CA ARG A 431 21.23 -5.93 1.39
C ARG A 431 19.75 -6.29 1.31
N VAL A 432 19.20 -6.43 0.10
CA VAL A 432 17.80 -6.82 -0.13
C VAL A 432 17.73 -8.17 -0.82
N PHE A 433 16.67 -8.91 -0.49
CA PHE A 433 16.45 -10.27 -0.97
C PHE A 433 14.96 -10.54 -1.19
N ARG A 434 14.64 -11.27 -2.25
CA ARG A 434 13.31 -11.79 -2.50
C ARG A 434 13.37 -13.10 -3.26
N GLY A 435 12.87 -14.18 -2.65
CA GLY A 435 12.62 -15.43 -3.34
C GLY A 435 11.42 -15.32 -4.30
N PRO A 436 11.31 -16.21 -5.31
CA PRO A 436 10.15 -16.23 -6.21
C PRO A 436 8.89 -16.63 -5.45
N ASN A 437 7.80 -15.88 -5.65
CA ASN A 437 6.49 -16.17 -5.08
C ASN A 437 5.74 -17.26 -5.88
N VAL A 438 4.61 -17.73 -5.35
CA VAL A 438 3.63 -18.51 -6.13
C VAL A 438 3.27 -17.72 -7.39
N MET A 439 2.98 -18.41 -8.50
CA MET A 439 2.77 -17.84 -9.84
C MET A 439 3.99 -17.24 -10.54
N GLU A 440 5.15 -17.20 -9.90
CA GLU A 440 6.40 -16.71 -10.50
C GLU A 440 7.35 -17.83 -10.94
N SER A 441 7.16 -19.05 -10.48
CA SER A 441 7.90 -20.20 -10.99
C SER A 441 7.18 -20.88 -12.15
N MET A 442 5.85 -20.95 -12.05
CA MET A 442 4.96 -21.49 -13.05
C MET A 442 3.67 -20.66 -13.04
N MET A 443 3.27 -20.15 -14.19
CA MET A 443 1.92 -19.59 -14.30
C MET A 443 0.94 -20.74 -14.36
N ALA A 444 -0.06 -20.76 -13.49
CA ALA A 444 -1.08 -21.81 -13.44
C ALA A 444 -1.54 -22.14 -14.85
N ALA A 445 -1.40 -23.40 -15.24
CA ALA A 445 -1.72 -23.88 -16.55
C ALA A 445 -3.20 -23.60 -16.86
N GLY A 446 -3.44 -22.55 -17.64
CA GLY A 446 -4.73 -22.26 -18.23
C GLY A 446 -4.77 -22.76 -19.67
N THR A 447 -5.93 -22.77 -20.25
CA THR A 447 -6.06 -22.89 -21.69
C THR A 447 -6.12 -21.50 -22.31
N SER A 448 -5.21 -21.17 -23.23
CA SER A 448 -5.37 -20.02 -24.10
C SER A 448 -5.92 -20.49 -25.44
N ARG A 449 -7.07 -19.97 -25.83
CA ARG A 449 -7.76 -20.35 -27.09
C ARG A 449 -7.95 -21.85 -27.24
N GLY A 450 -8.33 -22.54 -26.15
CA GLY A 450 -8.59 -24.01 -26.17
C GLY A 450 -7.33 -24.90 -26.18
N ARG A 451 -6.12 -24.31 -26.13
CA ARG A 451 -4.87 -25.09 -26.07
C ARG A 451 -4.24 -24.93 -24.68
N PRO A 452 -3.73 -26.02 -24.06
CA PRO A 452 -3.01 -25.91 -22.79
C PRO A 452 -1.77 -25.04 -22.95
N LEU A 453 -1.62 -24.02 -22.10
CA LEU A 453 -0.38 -23.27 -21.98
C LEU A 453 0.69 -24.17 -21.35
N SER A 454 1.83 -24.30 -22.02
CA SER A 454 2.96 -25.09 -21.52
C SER A 454 3.86 -24.17 -20.71
N TRP A 455 3.51 -23.92 -19.46
CA TRP A 455 4.43 -23.31 -18.52
C TRP A 455 5.23 -24.39 -17.81
N MET A 456 6.55 -24.24 -17.76
CA MET A 456 7.46 -25.16 -17.08
C MET A 456 8.22 -24.45 -15.97
N ALA A 457 8.44 -25.15 -14.87
CA ALA A 457 9.35 -24.68 -13.84
C ALA A 457 10.80 -24.65 -14.38
N ASN A 458 11.49 -23.55 -14.11
CA ASN A 458 12.91 -23.42 -14.45
C ASN A 458 13.74 -23.82 -13.25
N GLU A 459 14.42 -24.96 -13.34
CA GLU A 459 15.25 -25.52 -12.27
C GLU A 459 16.41 -24.59 -11.85
N ASN A 460 16.84 -23.70 -12.74
CA ASN A 460 17.94 -22.76 -12.52
C ASN A 460 17.49 -21.39 -11.99
N LEU A 461 16.22 -21.26 -11.60
CA LEU A 461 15.69 -19.99 -11.09
C LEU A 461 16.41 -19.58 -9.81
N LYS A 462 16.90 -18.32 -9.78
CA LYS A 462 17.59 -17.70 -8.64
C LYS A 462 16.68 -16.66 -8.00
N ALA A 463 16.86 -16.43 -6.71
CA ALA A 463 16.23 -15.32 -6.02
C ALA A 463 16.77 -13.97 -6.52
N THR A 464 15.92 -12.95 -6.52
CA THR A 464 16.33 -11.57 -6.76
C THR A 464 17.02 -11.02 -5.51
N THR A 465 18.18 -10.41 -5.68
CA THR A 465 18.94 -9.76 -4.62
C THR A 465 19.37 -8.37 -5.04
N GLY A 466 19.75 -7.52 -4.09
CA GLY A 466 20.28 -6.19 -4.40
C GLY A 466 21.03 -5.57 -3.24
N ASN A 467 21.71 -4.45 -3.53
CA ASN A 467 22.34 -3.59 -2.55
C ASN A 467 21.73 -2.20 -2.69
N ALA A 468 21.16 -1.68 -1.62
CA ALA A 468 20.55 -0.36 -1.54
C ALA A 468 21.44 0.59 -0.76
N TYR A 469 21.62 1.80 -1.27
CA TYR A 469 22.41 2.88 -0.67
C TYR A 469 21.58 4.14 -0.64
N GLU A 470 21.63 4.87 0.46
CA GLU A 470 21.06 6.22 0.58
C GLU A 470 22.04 7.14 1.29
N ILE A 471 22.00 8.42 0.90
CA ILE A 471 22.66 9.51 1.60
C ILE A 471 21.80 10.75 1.49
N GLY A 472 21.72 11.53 2.57
CA GLY A 472 20.90 12.72 2.56
C GLY A 472 21.18 13.66 3.72
N GLY A 473 20.46 14.78 3.68
CA GLY A 473 20.45 15.77 4.74
C GLY A 473 19.04 16.27 5.00
N ARG A 474 18.85 16.76 6.19
CA ARG A 474 17.60 17.39 6.64
C ARG A 474 17.88 18.70 7.35
N TYR A 475 16.89 19.58 7.29
CA TYR A 475 16.85 20.79 8.09
C TYR A 475 15.47 20.94 8.69
N LYS A 476 15.36 21.19 9.98
CA LYS A 476 14.11 21.50 10.68
C LYS A 476 14.34 22.67 11.62
N SER A 477 13.47 23.66 11.59
CA SER A 477 13.52 24.79 12.48
C SER A 477 12.12 25.30 12.79
N ASP A 478 11.87 25.61 14.04
CA ASP A 478 10.73 26.39 14.45
C ASP A 478 11.04 27.87 14.16
N LEU A 479 10.14 28.55 13.44
CA LEU A 479 10.27 29.95 13.04
C LEU A 479 9.56 30.88 14.05
N ALA A 480 8.43 30.40 14.59
CA ALA A 480 7.61 31.02 15.61
C ALA A 480 6.78 29.96 16.33
N GLU A 481 5.92 30.35 17.28
CA GLU A 481 5.11 29.43 18.09
C GLU A 481 4.31 28.40 17.26
N ASN A 482 3.70 28.83 16.14
CA ASN A 482 2.91 27.96 15.24
C ASN A 482 3.52 27.91 13.83
N SER A 483 4.81 28.17 13.71
CA SER A 483 5.46 28.27 12.40
C SER A 483 6.74 27.45 12.37
N SER A 484 6.88 26.60 11.35
CA SER A 484 8.05 25.73 11.21
C SER A 484 8.40 25.52 9.75
N VAL A 485 9.66 25.20 9.51
CA VAL A 485 10.16 24.78 8.19
C VAL A 485 10.87 23.44 8.32
N SER A 486 10.63 22.55 7.39
CA SER A 486 11.37 21.31 7.25
C SER A 486 11.77 21.07 5.80
N LEU A 487 13.02 20.66 5.60
CA LEU A 487 13.59 20.34 4.30
C LEU A 487 14.28 18.98 4.40
N THR A 488 14.11 18.14 3.39
CA THR A 488 14.86 16.87 3.27
C THR A 488 15.32 16.72 1.84
N ALA A 489 16.59 16.36 1.67
CA ALA A 489 17.19 16.04 0.39
C ALA A 489 17.93 14.71 0.51
N LYS A 490 17.68 13.77 -0.41
CA LYS A 490 18.38 12.48 -0.43
C LYS A 490 18.66 12.00 -1.85
N TYR A 491 19.79 11.36 -2.00
CA TYR A 491 20.15 10.55 -3.15
C TYR A 491 20.04 9.07 -2.75
N PHE A 492 19.52 8.26 -3.64
CA PHE A 492 19.44 6.81 -3.48
C PHE A 492 19.98 6.07 -4.70
N ARG A 493 20.51 4.88 -4.47
CA ARG A 493 20.88 3.93 -5.52
C ARG A 493 20.62 2.51 -5.04
N THR A 494 20.00 1.69 -5.89
CA THR A 494 19.83 0.26 -5.64
C THR A 494 20.28 -0.55 -6.84
N GLU A 495 21.14 -1.52 -6.62
CA GLU A 495 21.69 -2.41 -7.64
C GLU A 495 21.04 -3.79 -7.49
N TYR A 496 20.14 -4.12 -8.39
CA TYR A 496 19.45 -5.42 -8.40
C TYR A 496 20.14 -6.43 -9.30
N LYS A 497 20.08 -7.72 -8.89
CA LYS A 497 20.59 -8.87 -9.63
C LYS A 497 19.53 -9.97 -9.70
N ASN A 498 19.63 -10.82 -10.75
CA ASN A 498 18.77 -11.98 -10.95
C ASN A 498 17.28 -11.63 -11.02
N LEU A 499 16.92 -10.57 -11.77
CA LEU A 499 15.54 -10.19 -11.99
C LEU A 499 14.73 -11.35 -12.60
N ILE A 500 13.60 -11.68 -12.00
CA ILE A 500 12.72 -12.76 -12.47
C ILE A 500 11.75 -12.20 -13.50
N VAL A 501 11.78 -12.76 -14.72
CA VAL A 501 10.97 -12.30 -15.85
C VAL A 501 10.27 -13.47 -16.55
N ASP A 502 9.25 -13.15 -17.35
CA ASP A 502 8.64 -14.09 -18.29
C ASP A 502 9.59 -14.33 -19.44
N ASN A 503 9.95 -15.58 -19.68
CA ASN A 503 10.72 -15.97 -20.84
C ASN A 503 9.77 -16.56 -21.91
N ASN A 504 9.70 -15.91 -23.07
CA ASN A 504 8.95 -16.44 -24.22
C ASN A 504 9.90 -17.24 -25.10
N ALA A 505 9.61 -18.50 -25.34
CA ALA A 505 10.43 -19.41 -26.12
C ALA A 505 10.68 -18.95 -27.57
N ALA A 506 9.87 -18.07 -28.14
CA ALA A 506 10.02 -17.56 -29.50
C ALA A 506 11.04 -16.43 -29.66
N GLY A 507 11.46 -15.81 -28.55
CA GLY A 507 12.46 -14.72 -28.52
C GLY A 507 13.38 -14.79 -27.31
N GLY A 508 13.51 -15.99 -26.71
CA GLY A 508 14.03 -16.22 -25.37
C GLY A 508 15.37 -15.60 -25.05
N ILE A 509 15.37 -14.77 -24.00
CA ILE A 509 16.55 -14.16 -23.39
C ILE A 509 17.41 -15.24 -22.71
N VAL A 510 16.75 -16.25 -22.13
CA VAL A 510 17.36 -17.43 -21.49
C VAL A 510 16.52 -18.66 -21.86
N GLY A 511 17.16 -19.75 -22.23
CA GLY A 511 16.46 -21.00 -22.59
C GLY A 511 15.59 -21.54 -21.46
N CYS A 512 14.35 -21.88 -21.77
CA CYS A 512 13.54 -22.70 -20.88
C CYS A 512 14.09 -24.12 -20.83
N PRO A 513 14.06 -24.81 -19.68
CA PRO A 513 14.42 -26.22 -19.61
C PRO A 513 13.59 -27.04 -20.60
N GLY A 514 14.25 -27.90 -21.38
CA GLY A 514 13.57 -28.78 -22.32
C GLY A 514 13.36 -28.25 -23.74
N GLY A 515 13.74 -27.02 -24.07
CA GLY A 515 13.97 -26.50 -25.43
C GLY A 515 12.84 -26.64 -26.48
N ALA A 516 11.67 -27.14 -26.12
CA ALA A 516 10.56 -27.34 -27.07
C ALA A 516 9.96 -25.98 -27.46
N GLN A 517 9.79 -25.75 -28.76
CA GLN A 517 9.07 -24.60 -29.30
C GLN A 517 7.70 -24.44 -28.62
N GLY A 518 7.41 -23.23 -28.10
CA GLY A 518 6.14 -22.91 -27.43
C GLY A 518 6.11 -23.17 -25.92
N THR A 519 7.23 -23.54 -25.29
CA THR A 519 7.33 -23.67 -23.85
C THR A 519 7.60 -22.31 -23.20
N LEU A 520 6.78 -21.94 -22.23
CA LEU A 520 6.96 -20.73 -21.42
C LEU A 520 7.56 -21.08 -20.06
N CYS A 521 8.45 -20.27 -19.54
CA CYS A 521 8.98 -20.40 -18.19
C CYS A 521 9.32 -19.03 -17.60
N ARG A 522 9.59 -19.00 -16.31
CA ARG A 522 10.22 -17.86 -15.65
C ARG A 522 11.72 -18.02 -15.69
N ALA A 523 12.43 -16.95 -15.90
CA ALA A 523 13.88 -16.96 -15.97
C ALA A 523 14.47 -15.72 -15.31
N ASN A 524 15.74 -15.79 -14.92
CA ASN A 524 16.49 -14.63 -14.47
C ASN A 524 17.12 -13.94 -15.69
N ALA A 525 16.89 -12.65 -15.82
CA ALA A 525 17.33 -11.85 -16.95
C ALA A 525 18.22 -10.67 -16.51
N GLY A 526 19.40 -10.98 -15.96
CA GLY A 526 20.35 -9.93 -15.59
C GLY A 526 19.93 -9.11 -14.37
N GLY A 527 20.23 -7.81 -14.39
CA GLY A 527 20.01 -6.89 -13.29
C GLY A 527 19.43 -5.54 -13.74
N ALA A 528 19.19 -4.66 -12.76
CA ALA A 528 18.89 -3.25 -12.97
C ALA A 528 19.51 -2.39 -11.88
N ASP A 529 20.05 -1.24 -12.26
CA ASP A 529 20.39 -0.18 -11.33
C ASP A 529 19.28 0.86 -11.34
N ILE A 530 18.84 1.25 -10.16
CA ILE A 530 17.86 2.34 -9.98
C ILE A 530 18.51 3.37 -9.09
N ASP A 531 18.60 4.59 -9.57
CA ASP A 531 19.11 5.72 -8.80
C ASP A 531 18.21 6.94 -8.96
N GLY A 532 18.34 7.89 -8.03
CA GLY A 532 17.53 9.09 -8.08
C GLY A 532 17.74 10.04 -6.91
N VAL A 533 17.00 11.14 -6.99
CA VAL A 533 16.98 12.20 -5.98
C VAL A 533 15.55 12.41 -5.52
N GLU A 534 15.36 12.56 -4.20
CA GLU A 534 14.10 12.95 -3.59
C GLU A 534 14.33 14.19 -2.74
N LEU A 535 13.54 15.24 -3.03
CA LEU A 535 13.52 16.49 -2.27
C LEU A 535 12.12 16.67 -1.70
N PHE A 536 12.05 17.11 -0.46
CA PHE A 536 10.80 17.45 0.19
C PHE A 536 11.00 18.72 1.04
N ALA A 537 10.03 19.64 0.93
CA ALA A 537 9.98 20.86 1.71
C ALA A 537 8.60 21.03 2.30
N ARG A 538 8.51 21.44 3.56
CA ARG A 538 7.27 21.84 4.22
C ARG A 538 7.50 23.14 4.98
N LEU A 539 6.55 24.06 4.85
CA LEU A 539 6.49 25.31 5.57
C LEU A 539 5.12 25.43 6.21
N ILE A 540 5.09 25.64 7.51
CA ILE A 540 3.90 25.94 8.29
C ILE A 540 4.05 27.39 8.77
N LEU A 541 3.02 28.20 8.52
CA LEU A 541 2.93 29.59 8.95
C LEU A 541 1.54 29.79 9.56
N ASP A 542 1.42 29.66 10.87
CA ASP A 542 0.13 29.65 11.58
C ASP A 542 -0.89 28.71 10.92
N ASP A 543 -1.91 29.28 10.30
CA ASP A 543 -3.00 28.53 9.62
C ASP A 543 -2.66 28.06 8.19
N LEU A 544 -1.50 28.43 7.64
CA LEU A 544 -1.06 28.07 6.29
C LEU A 544 -0.03 26.94 6.32
N SER A 545 -0.32 25.85 5.63
CA SER A 545 0.64 24.75 5.40
C SER A 545 0.95 24.63 3.91
N LEU A 546 2.22 24.70 3.56
CA LEU A 546 2.73 24.50 2.21
C LEU A 546 3.66 23.28 2.19
N ALA A 547 3.49 22.40 1.22
CA ALA A 547 4.40 21.28 1.01
C ALA A 547 4.76 21.14 -0.47
N ALA A 548 6.03 20.89 -0.76
CA ALA A 548 6.52 20.65 -2.11
C ALA A 548 7.41 19.42 -2.14
N GLY A 549 7.25 18.59 -3.15
CA GLY A 549 8.05 17.39 -3.38
C GLY A 549 8.60 17.34 -4.79
N TYR A 550 9.82 16.85 -4.94
CA TYR A 550 10.44 16.50 -6.20
C TYR A 550 11.07 15.12 -6.12
N THR A 551 10.83 14.32 -7.14
CA THR A 551 11.49 13.02 -7.29
C THR A 551 12.00 12.89 -8.71
N HIS A 552 13.30 12.66 -8.86
CA HIS A 552 13.93 12.18 -10.08
C HIS A 552 14.29 10.71 -9.91
N GLN A 553 14.00 9.91 -10.92
CA GLN A 553 14.34 8.48 -10.92
C GLN A 553 14.83 8.06 -12.29
N HIS A 554 15.88 7.27 -12.30
CA HIS A 554 16.43 6.65 -13.49
C HIS A 554 16.58 5.14 -13.28
N VAL A 555 16.30 4.35 -14.31
CA VAL A 555 16.46 2.90 -14.31
C VAL A 555 17.35 2.48 -15.47
N GLU A 556 18.48 1.87 -15.16
CA GLU A 556 19.37 1.27 -16.13
C GLU A 556 19.31 -0.26 -16.02
N TYR A 557 18.87 -0.92 -17.08
CA TYR A 557 18.89 -2.37 -17.17
C TYR A 557 20.26 -2.86 -17.62
N LYS A 558 20.73 -3.97 -17.00
CA LYS A 558 22.01 -4.60 -17.30
C LYS A 558 21.82 -5.93 -18.01
N ASP A 559 22.85 -6.33 -18.78
CA ASP A 559 22.94 -7.60 -19.49
C ASP A 559 21.82 -7.82 -20.53
N ARG A 560 21.27 -9.05 -20.56
CA ARG A 560 20.28 -9.48 -21.54
C ARG A 560 18.92 -8.80 -21.41
N VAL A 561 18.68 -8.16 -20.28
CA VAL A 561 17.48 -7.36 -20.03
C VAL A 561 17.38 -6.21 -21.03
N ARG A 562 18.52 -5.69 -21.47
CA ARG A 562 18.62 -4.55 -22.37
C ARG A 562 18.03 -4.78 -23.77
N SER A 563 17.98 -6.03 -24.25
CA SER A 563 17.44 -6.36 -25.59
C SER A 563 15.94 -6.71 -25.60
N GLY A 564 15.31 -6.80 -24.42
CA GLY A 564 13.89 -7.07 -24.26
C GLY A 564 13.22 -6.07 -23.34
N SER A 565 13.68 -4.82 -23.34
CA SER A 565 13.34 -3.76 -22.38
C SER A 565 11.84 -3.58 -22.17
N ASP A 566 11.05 -3.85 -23.19
CA ASP A 566 9.60 -3.63 -23.14
C ASP A 566 8.83 -4.78 -22.54
N TYR A 567 9.31 -5.99 -22.68
CA TYR A 567 8.75 -7.13 -21.99
C TYR A 567 8.89 -7.03 -20.47
N LEU A 568 9.93 -6.39 -20.00
CA LEU A 568 10.17 -6.18 -18.55
C LEU A 568 9.32 -5.07 -17.97
N SER A 569 9.07 -4.01 -18.73
CA SER A 569 8.16 -2.94 -18.29
C SER A 569 6.71 -3.44 -18.16
N SER A 570 6.34 -4.47 -18.93
CA SER A 570 5.00 -5.05 -18.94
C SER A 570 4.80 -6.23 -18.00
N ASN A 571 5.89 -6.85 -17.49
CA ASN A 571 5.79 -8.12 -16.77
C ASN A 571 6.04 -7.99 -15.28
N ILE A 572 5.35 -8.78 -14.58
CA ILE A 572 5.12 -9.19 -13.19
C ILE A 572 5.93 -8.47 -12.11
N ILE A 573 7.19 -8.12 -12.32
CA ILE A 573 8.02 -7.26 -11.46
C ILE A 573 8.65 -6.20 -12.37
N GLY A 574 7.87 -5.19 -12.72
CA GLY A 574 8.37 -4.06 -13.48
C GLY A 574 9.28 -3.21 -12.61
N TYR A 575 10.45 -2.93 -13.12
CA TYR A 575 11.30 -1.85 -12.65
C TYR A 575 11.10 -0.71 -13.63
N ARG A 576 10.47 0.38 -13.20
CA ARG A 576 10.07 1.44 -14.10
C ARG A 576 10.79 2.73 -13.81
N ASP A 577 11.27 3.35 -14.88
CA ASP A 577 11.67 4.75 -14.86
C ASP A 577 10.43 5.63 -14.99
N TYR A 578 10.11 6.42 -13.96
CA TYR A 578 9.00 7.38 -13.98
C TYR A 578 9.47 8.80 -14.32
N GLY A 579 10.78 9.05 -14.38
CA GLY A 579 11.35 10.36 -14.63
C GLY A 579 11.09 11.34 -13.49
N ASP A 580 10.75 12.58 -13.84
CA ASP A 580 10.59 13.67 -12.88
C ASP A 580 9.13 13.82 -12.47
N LYS A 581 8.87 13.72 -11.15
CA LYS A 581 7.60 13.99 -10.50
C LYS A 581 7.75 15.21 -9.59
N TYR A 582 6.82 16.15 -9.70
CA TYR A 582 6.70 17.30 -8.81
C TYR A 582 5.34 17.26 -8.14
N THR A 583 5.30 17.58 -6.87
CA THR A 583 4.06 17.72 -6.10
C THR A 583 4.09 19.05 -5.36
N PHE A 584 2.94 19.70 -5.27
CA PHE A 584 2.75 20.86 -4.43
C PHE A 584 1.38 20.76 -3.76
N ASN A 585 1.35 21.03 -2.47
CA ASN A 585 0.14 21.08 -1.66
C ASN A 585 0.15 22.40 -0.88
N ALA A 586 -1.00 23.07 -0.86
CA ALA A 586 -1.23 24.23 -0.02
C ALA A 586 -2.56 24.03 0.71
N GLU A 587 -2.55 24.20 2.02
CA GLU A 587 -3.72 24.11 2.88
C GLU A 587 -3.79 25.35 3.77
N TYR A 588 -4.99 25.95 3.86
CA TYR A 588 -5.26 27.10 4.68
C TYR A 588 -6.45 26.85 5.58
N ALA A 589 -6.23 26.88 6.89
CA ALA A 589 -7.27 26.73 7.89
C ALA A 589 -7.93 28.11 8.14
N ILE A 590 -9.25 28.14 8.16
CA ILE A 590 -10.04 29.30 8.57
C ILE A 590 -10.76 28.89 9.86
N SER A 591 -10.01 28.94 10.97
CA SER A 591 -10.45 28.44 12.29
C SER A 591 -11.74 29.08 12.77
N ALA A 592 -11.98 30.37 12.45
CA ALA A 592 -13.22 31.07 12.79
C ALA A 592 -14.48 30.54 12.08
N ALA A 593 -14.32 29.73 11.04
CA ALA A 593 -15.40 29.16 10.22
C ALA A 593 -15.35 27.62 10.15
N ASP A 594 -14.46 26.98 10.90
CA ASP A 594 -14.21 25.54 10.88
C ASP A 594 -13.96 24.98 9.47
N LEU A 595 -13.26 25.77 8.63
CA LEU A 595 -12.98 25.44 7.24
C LEU A 595 -11.50 25.19 7.00
N LEU A 596 -11.21 24.19 6.17
CA LEU A 596 -9.90 23.96 5.55
C LEU A 596 -10.03 24.10 4.04
N LEU A 597 -9.27 25.00 3.44
CA LEU A 597 -9.15 25.13 1.99
C LEU A 597 -7.89 24.46 1.53
N GLY A 598 -7.95 23.63 0.51
CA GLY A 598 -6.81 22.89 0.00
C GLY A 598 -6.64 22.98 -1.52
N TYR A 599 -5.39 22.99 -1.94
CA TYR A 599 -4.97 22.94 -3.34
C TYR A 599 -3.86 21.91 -3.50
N ASN A 600 -3.98 21.07 -4.55
CA ASN A 600 -2.94 20.12 -4.94
C ASN A 600 -2.53 20.33 -6.40
N LEU A 601 -1.23 20.24 -6.65
CA LEU A 601 -0.65 20.12 -7.98
C LEU A 601 0.18 18.84 -8.07
N LEU A 602 -0.07 18.07 -9.11
CA LEU A 602 0.76 16.94 -9.52
C LEU A 602 1.27 17.22 -10.95
N PHE A 603 2.58 17.28 -11.11
CA PHE A 603 3.21 17.50 -12.42
C PHE A 603 4.25 16.43 -12.72
N PHE A 604 4.23 15.91 -13.95
CA PHE A 604 5.25 15.02 -14.48
C PHE A 604 5.87 15.61 -15.73
N ASN A 605 7.20 15.58 -15.82
CA ASN A 605 7.91 15.94 -17.04
C ASN A 605 7.72 14.86 -18.12
N SER A 606 7.79 15.29 -19.39
CA SER A 606 7.86 14.33 -20.48
C SER A 606 9.17 13.55 -20.44
N LYS A 607 9.12 12.30 -20.86
CA LYS A 607 10.31 11.45 -20.98
C LYS A 607 10.25 10.59 -22.23
N ASN A 608 11.41 10.09 -22.63
CA ASN A 608 11.51 9.14 -23.74
C ASN A 608 11.71 7.73 -23.16
N VAL A 609 10.85 6.81 -23.54
CA VAL A 609 10.97 5.38 -23.20
C VAL A 609 11.27 4.60 -24.46
N ALA A 610 12.03 3.51 -24.34
CA ALA A 610 12.28 2.64 -25.48
C ALA A 610 10.95 2.02 -25.96
N SER A 611 10.73 1.99 -27.27
CA SER A 611 9.56 1.34 -27.85
C SER A 611 9.67 -0.19 -27.74
N THR A 612 8.50 -0.89 -27.67
CA THR A 612 8.42 -2.35 -27.49
C THR A 612 9.01 -3.15 -28.65
N ASN A 613 9.11 -2.57 -29.82
CA ASN A 613 9.46 -3.31 -31.03
C ASN A 613 10.59 -2.68 -31.87
N SER A 614 11.17 -1.57 -31.44
CA SER A 614 12.22 -0.86 -32.18
C SER A 614 13.13 -0.09 -31.24
N ASP A 615 14.33 0.24 -31.71
CA ASP A 615 15.24 1.16 -31.01
C ASP A 615 14.71 2.61 -30.97
N GLU A 616 13.54 2.86 -31.56
CA GLU A 616 12.87 4.14 -31.50
C GLU A 616 12.34 4.43 -30.10
N LYS A 617 12.61 5.63 -29.62
CA LYS A 617 12.12 6.10 -28.34
C LYS A 617 10.74 6.73 -28.51
N THR A 618 9.77 6.20 -27.76
CA THR A 618 8.44 6.81 -27.65
C THR A 618 8.45 7.90 -26.58
N LYS A 619 7.93 9.06 -26.92
CA LYS A 619 7.78 10.15 -25.96
C LYS A 619 6.53 9.95 -25.11
N VAL A 620 6.73 9.83 -23.80
CA VAL A 620 5.65 9.90 -22.80
C VAL A 620 5.40 11.38 -22.50
N PRO A 621 4.17 11.88 -22.71
CA PRO A 621 3.87 13.30 -22.55
C PRO A 621 3.98 13.78 -21.11
N SER A 622 4.31 15.06 -20.92
CA SER A 622 4.15 15.74 -19.64
C SER A 622 2.68 16.01 -19.34
N TYR A 623 2.34 16.07 -18.06
CA TYR A 623 1.03 16.53 -17.62
C TYR A 623 1.08 17.24 -16.28
N ALA A 624 0.12 18.17 -16.08
CA ALA A 624 -0.15 18.82 -14.82
C ALA A 624 -1.62 18.59 -14.44
N VAL A 625 -1.86 18.21 -13.21
CA VAL A 625 -3.20 18.01 -12.66
C VAL A 625 -3.36 18.87 -11.42
N HIS A 626 -4.42 19.65 -11.41
CA HIS A 626 -4.74 20.60 -10.34
C HIS A 626 -6.04 20.18 -9.66
N ASP A 627 -6.06 20.20 -8.33
CA ASP A 627 -7.25 19.94 -7.54
C ASP A 627 -7.47 21.05 -6.54
N LEU A 628 -8.73 21.33 -6.28
CA LEU A 628 -9.21 22.23 -5.22
C LEU A 628 -10.18 21.48 -4.33
N TYR A 629 -10.07 21.66 -3.03
CA TYR A 629 -10.99 21.04 -2.07
C TYR A 629 -11.21 21.93 -0.86
N VAL A 630 -12.33 21.68 -0.20
CA VAL A 630 -12.72 22.33 1.04
C VAL A 630 -13.28 21.28 1.99
N THR A 631 -12.89 21.39 3.26
CA THR A 631 -13.42 20.60 4.36
C THR A 631 -14.08 21.55 5.35
N TYR A 632 -15.31 21.24 5.77
CA TYR A 632 -15.99 21.86 6.89
C TYR A 632 -16.18 20.83 7.99
N ALA A 633 -15.59 21.06 9.17
CA ALA A 633 -15.59 20.11 10.26
C ALA A 633 -15.60 20.85 11.62
N PRO A 634 -16.80 21.32 12.08
CA PRO A 634 -16.92 22.04 13.34
C PRO A 634 -16.65 21.12 14.54
N ASP A 635 -15.83 21.61 15.45
CA ASP A 635 -15.44 20.92 16.68
C ASP A 635 -16.41 21.18 17.85
N SER A 636 -17.31 22.15 17.69
CA SER A 636 -18.21 22.60 18.75
C SER A 636 -19.59 23.01 18.20
N GLY A 637 -20.53 23.28 19.12
CA GLY A 637 -21.84 23.79 18.80
C GLY A 637 -22.79 22.74 18.18
N ARG A 638 -23.82 23.22 17.48
CA ARG A 638 -24.93 22.40 16.94
C ARG A 638 -24.48 21.39 15.89
N PHE A 639 -23.41 21.68 15.18
CA PHE A 639 -22.92 20.88 14.07
C PHE A 639 -21.67 20.08 14.44
N LYS A 640 -21.31 19.98 15.72
CA LYS A 640 -20.23 19.09 16.19
C LYS A 640 -20.46 17.68 15.66
N GLY A 641 -19.41 17.04 15.14
CA GLY A 641 -19.46 15.72 14.54
C GLY A 641 -19.85 15.70 13.06
N LEU A 642 -20.27 16.83 12.47
CA LEU A 642 -20.50 16.96 11.03
C LEU A 642 -19.17 17.18 10.31
N GLU A 643 -18.92 16.44 9.25
CA GLU A 643 -17.79 16.61 8.35
C GLU A 643 -18.30 16.67 6.91
N ILE A 644 -18.01 17.75 6.19
CA ILE A 644 -18.35 17.92 4.77
C ILE A 644 -17.07 18.15 3.99
N ASN A 645 -16.77 17.25 3.06
CA ASN A 645 -15.65 17.39 2.13
C ASN A 645 -16.18 17.57 0.71
N ALA A 646 -15.80 18.66 0.06
CA ALA A 646 -16.15 18.93 -1.31
C ALA A 646 -14.90 19.30 -2.11
N GLY A 647 -14.83 18.91 -3.38
CA GLY A 647 -13.66 19.23 -4.20
C GLY A 647 -13.91 19.07 -5.69
N VAL A 648 -13.03 19.71 -6.46
CA VAL A 648 -12.91 19.56 -7.91
C VAL A 648 -11.51 19.02 -8.22
N TYR A 649 -11.49 17.81 -8.71
CA TYR A 649 -10.27 17.09 -9.05
C TYR A 649 -10.08 17.12 -10.57
N ASN A 650 -8.82 17.25 -11.01
CA ASN A 650 -8.50 17.54 -12.40
C ASN A 650 -9.27 18.77 -12.90
N LEU A 651 -9.08 19.89 -12.20
CA LEU A 651 -9.82 21.16 -12.37
C LEU A 651 -9.91 21.62 -13.84
N PHE A 652 -8.84 21.45 -14.60
CA PHE A 652 -8.75 21.90 -15.98
C PHE A 652 -9.12 20.84 -17.02
N ASP A 653 -9.70 19.72 -16.57
CA ASP A 653 -10.13 18.59 -17.42
C ASP A 653 -9.02 18.07 -18.33
N LYS A 654 -7.81 17.98 -17.76
CA LYS A 654 -6.63 17.53 -18.50
C LYS A 654 -6.79 16.07 -18.91
N ALA A 655 -6.71 15.80 -20.21
CA ALA A 655 -6.54 14.45 -20.72
C ALA A 655 -5.11 13.99 -20.45
N TYR A 656 -4.92 12.95 -19.65
CA TYR A 656 -3.61 12.39 -19.34
C TYR A 656 -3.68 10.91 -18.99
N ALA A 657 -2.55 10.25 -19.12
CA ALA A 657 -2.35 8.91 -18.61
C ALA A 657 -1.15 8.92 -17.64
N SER A 658 -1.29 8.23 -16.52
CA SER A 658 -0.23 8.15 -15.52
C SER A 658 1.03 7.53 -16.12
N HIS A 659 2.22 8.06 -15.80
CA HIS A 659 3.49 7.42 -16.15
C HIS A 659 3.63 6.03 -15.51
N SER A 660 2.85 5.72 -14.48
CA SER A 660 2.78 4.41 -13.83
C SER A 660 1.77 3.44 -14.46
N GLN A 661 1.06 3.83 -15.53
CA GLN A 661 0.27 2.88 -16.31
C GLN A 661 1.16 1.81 -16.92
N ARG A 662 0.61 0.63 -17.14
CA ARG A 662 1.40 -0.49 -17.63
C ARG A 662 1.74 -0.40 -19.12
N SER A 663 0.85 0.12 -19.95
CA SER A 663 1.15 0.34 -21.36
C SER A 663 2.21 1.40 -21.53
N ALA A 664 3.29 1.07 -22.25
CA ALA A 664 4.32 2.04 -22.65
C ALA A 664 4.00 2.70 -23.99
N ASP A 665 2.99 2.21 -24.70
CA ASP A 665 2.62 2.73 -26.02
C ASP A 665 1.66 3.91 -25.90
N PHE A 666 2.26 5.10 -25.92
CA PHE A 666 1.54 6.39 -25.94
C PHE A 666 1.29 6.92 -27.37
N THR A 667 1.75 6.18 -28.40
CA THR A 667 1.71 6.65 -29.80
C THR A 667 0.83 5.83 -30.71
N GLY A 668 0.52 4.59 -30.31
CA GLY A 668 -0.23 3.64 -31.13
C GLY A 668 -1.74 3.81 -31.03
N ASP A 669 -2.43 2.72 -30.85
CA ASP A 669 -3.87 2.71 -30.64
C ASP A 669 -4.23 3.37 -29.31
N SER A 670 -4.92 4.51 -29.37
CA SER A 670 -5.39 5.23 -28.17
C SER A 670 -6.26 4.36 -27.24
N ASN A 671 -6.72 3.21 -27.71
CA ASN A 671 -7.48 2.25 -26.92
C ASN A 671 -6.61 1.38 -25.97
N ALA A 672 -5.28 1.40 -26.15
CA ALA A 672 -4.34 0.72 -25.26
C ALA A 672 -3.85 1.59 -24.09
N ILE A 673 -4.24 2.85 -24.06
CA ILE A 673 -3.86 3.82 -23.03
C ILE A 673 -4.88 3.75 -21.88
N ASP A 674 -4.41 3.57 -20.65
CA ASP A 674 -5.24 3.66 -19.45
C ASP A 674 -5.40 5.14 -19.04
N TRP A 675 -6.35 5.82 -19.70
CA TRP A 675 -6.63 7.24 -19.51
C TRP A 675 -7.16 7.48 -18.08
N GLU A 676 -6.57 8.48 -17.43
CA GLU A 676 -7.03 8.95 -16.13
C GLU A 676 -8.36 9.70 -16.24
N PRO A 677 -9.20 9.68 -15.20
CA PRO A 677 -10.45 10.42 -15.19
C PRO A 677 -10.26 11.91 -15.49
N GLY A 678 -11.18 12.48 -16.27
CA GLY A 678 -11.32 13.90 -16.49
C GLY A 678 -11.75 14.63 -15.22
N ARG A 679 -12.30 15.84 -15.35
CA ARG A 679 -12.76 16.64 -14.22
C ARG A 679 -13.80 15.85 -13.39
N ASN A 680 -13.60 15.87 -12.07
CA ASN A 680 -14.45 15.14 -11.15
C ASN A 680 -14.82 16.01 -9.94
N PHE A 681 -16.10 16.28 -9.76
CA PHE A 681 -16.63 16.88 -8.55
C PHE A 681 -16.89 15.77 -7.55
N LYS A 682 -16.28 15.86 -6.36
CA LYS A 682 -16.51 14.92 -5.27
C LYS A 682 -17.14 15.66 -4.09
N LEU A 683 -18.12 15.04 -3.47
CA LEU A 683 -18.78 15.52 -2.25
C LEU A 683 -18.92 14.34 -1.29
N SER A 684 -18.56 14.53 -0.04
CA SER A 684 -18.94 13.59 1.02
C SER A 684 -19.46 14.34 2.24
N VAL A 685 -20.41 13.73 2.92
CA VAL A 685 -20.98 14.21 4.18
C VAL A 685 -20.90 13.07 5.16
N ALA A 686 -20.25 13.30 6.29
CA ALA A 686 -20.18 12.37 7.40
C ALA A 686 -20.77 13.02 8.66
N TYR A 687 -21.36 12.20 9.50
CA TYR A 687 -21.81 12.62 10.82
C TYR A 687 -21.42 11.56 11.85
N LYS A 688 -20.81 12.04 12.94
CA LYS A 688 -20.37 11.24 14.09
C LYS A 688 -21.26 11.58 15.27
N PHE A 689 -21.87 10.52 15.85
CA PHE A 689 -22.79 10.63 16.98
C PHE A 689 -22.10 10.31 18.29
#